data_5240f496abbeb5c77852dfdfa4dac7d9
#
_entry.id   5240f496abbeb5c77852dfdfa4dac7d9
#
_cell.length_a   1.000
_cell.length_b   1.000
_cell.length_c   1.000
_cell.angle_alpha   90.00
_cell.angle_beta   90.00
_cell.angle_gamma   90.00
#
_symmetry.space_group_name_H-M   'P 1'
#
loop_
_entity.id
_entity.type
_entity.pdbx_description
1 polymer ?
#
loop_
_entity_poly.entity_id
_entity_poly.type
_entity_poly.pdbx_seq_one_letter_code
_entity_poly.pdbx_strand_id
1 'polypeptide(L)'
;MRAWLVIAVAVLGVRDLAAQAGQAPERTVTSVSFRGNHAIDALTLGAAIATSASSWTYRVPLLKHLGLGQRRLFDELEFRRDVVRLQILYRLHGFFEARVDTSVARTAGTVDVVFRIDEGPPVLVDSIVVRGVDSVLDARRLRGRMPLSEGKPFDRVEFDASADTVATALGNRGYPFASVFRNYTVDRAARTAAADYEAVPGPRARIGDIVVGGNQAVSAKIVGRSLAVRDGDWFSQDALYDSQRSLYQTDLFRYVSVGIAEDSTVAGADSLVRIRVQVNEGPRSRVRAGAGYGTIDCFRAQTTFSTANFLGNGLRLDLAGKVSKLGVGSPTDWGLSNSICSALSGDPFSERINYLASATFTQPAVFGRRSTLTQTDFAERRSEYKAFERNGVGSSLAASFGLGRFSLLTLSYRLTYGSTTADTAVYCVYFDRCEQQAIDVLKERHRQAALSLSLTRNTANSPIEPTAGSVVSVELSHASPLVGSERLISYNKAVAEGSWYWQLERGWVVALRLRGGVIRPGVAFVVDTSIRFVPPEERFYAGGPASVRGFGRNEMGPLVYVADTVLVDSATGANEPVNLRISPVGSYAIGLANFELRMPSPVWGSRLRLAAFVDAGELWDQTAAGLIPSGLKVTPGVGLRVGTPLGPVRLDVAYNDYPRQRGPLYEVIRTSSGAPQELRLVQSDYPGPPRGTAFFQRLQFQFSVGEAY
;
A
#
# COMPACT_ATOMS: atom_id res chain seq x y z
N MET A 1 -46.00 -34.45 -25.20
CA MET A 1 -46.94 -33.89 -26.20
C MET A 1 -46.65 -32.39 -26.27
N ARG A 2 -45.93 -31.99 -27.34
CA ARG A 2 -46.29 -31.05 -28.42
C ARG A 2 -46.72 -29.68 -27.90
N ALA A 3 -46.19 -28.51 -28.24
CA ALA A 3 -45.79 -28.09 -29.57
C ALA A 3 -44.84 -26.90 -29.53
N TRP A 4 -43.93 -26.83 -30.46
CA TRP A 4 -43.10 -25.70 -30.90
C TRP A 4 -43.96 -24.66 -31.63
N LEU A 5 -43.72 -23.37 -31.38
CA LEU A 5 -44.22 -22.32 -32.27
C LEU A 5 -43.03 -21.42 -32.67
N VAL A 6 -42.60 -21.61 -33.90
CA VAL A 6 -41.65 -20.75 -34.64
C VAL A 6 -42.45 -19.59 -35.19
N ILE A 7 -42.13 -18.36 -34.82
CA ILE A 7 -42.61 -17.16 -35.50
C ILE A 7 -41.46 -16.57 -36.26
N ALA A 8 -41.46 -16.80 -37.59
CA ALA A 8 -40.66 -16.08 -38.56
C ALA A 8 -41.39 -14.77 -38.91
N VAL A 9 -40.82 -13.63 -38.58
CA VAL A 9 -41.27 -12.33 -39.10
C VAL A 9 -40.32 -11.91 -40.20
N ALA A 10 -40.82 -12.02 -41.42
CA ALA A 10 -40.23 -11.39 -42.60
C ALA A 10 -40.54 -9.90 -42.58
N VAL A 11 -39.52 -9.04 -42.37
CA VAL A 11 -39.64 -7.61 -42.58
C VAL A 11 -39.07 -7.29 -43.97
N LEU A 12 -39.94 -6.92 -44.84
CA LEU A 12 -39.66 -6.37 -46.16
C LEU A 12 -38.84 -5.09 -46.04
N GLY A 13 -37.73 -5.05 -46.78
CA GLY A 13 -36.87 -3.89 -46.86
C GLY A 13 -37.52 -2.69 -47.57
N VAL A 14 -37.60 -1.61 -46.88
CA VAL A 14 -37.66 -0.28 -47.48
C VAL A 14 -36.25 0.29 -47.48
N ARG A 15 -35.67 0.36 -48.69
CA ARG A 15 -34.42 1.06 -48.93
C ARG A 15 -34.73 2.53 -48.89
N ASP A 16 -34.50 3.20 -47.79
CA ASP A 16 -34.32 4.66 -47.73
C ASP A 16 -32.96 5.01 -48.33
N LEU A 17 -32.95 5.49 -49.54
CA LEU A 17 -31.83 6.25 -50.11
C LEU A 17 -31.79 7.65 -49.43
N ALA A 18 -31.37 7.69 -48.17
CA ALA A 18 -30.94 8.91 -47.53
C ALA A 18 -29.56 9.25 -48.05
N ALA A 19 -29.41 10.43 -48.62
CA ALA A 19 -28.19 10.99 -49.14
C ALA A 19 -27.06 10.88 -48.09
N GLN A 20 -26.08 10.08 -48.33
CA GLN A 20 -24.82 10.03 -47.57
C GLN A 20 -24.04 11.32 -47.91
N ALA A 21 -24.30 12.40 -47.16
CA ALA A 21 -23.29 13.41 -46.95
C ALA A 21 -22.08 12.72 -46.36
N GLY A 22 -20.95 12.70 -47.04
CA GLY A 22 -19.77 11.93 -46.74
C GLY A 22 -19.29 12.17 -45.30
N GLN A 23 -19.70 11.28 -44.36
CA GLN A 23 -19.08 11.19 -43.05
C GLN A 23 -17.68 10.67 -43.27
N ALA A 24 -16.68 11.47 -42.91
CA ALA A 24 -15.30 11.03 -42.89
C ALA A 24 -15.22 9.71 -42.06
N PRO A 25 -14.49 8.70 -42.52
CA PRO A 25 -14.43 7.39 -41.85
C PRO A 25 -14.00 7.58 -40.39
N GLU A 26 -14.82 7.07 -39.46
CA GLU A 26 -14.52 7.08 -38.01
C GLU A 26 -13.18 6.42 -37.76
N ARG A 27 -12.17 7.17 -37.37
CA ARG A 27 -10.83 6.68 -37.07
C ARG A 27 -10.62 6.57 -35.58
N THR A 28 -9.99 5.50 -35.16
CA THR A 28 -9.67 5.22 -33.76
C THR A 28 -8.30 5.77 -33.42
N VAL A 29 -8.19 6.58 -32.34
CA VAL A 29 -6.90 7.09 -31.86
C VAL A 29 -6.10 5.92 -31.26
N THR A 30 -4.94 5.65 -31.84
CA THR A 30 -4.06 4.54 -31.44
C THR A 30 -3.03 5.01 -30.44
N SER A 31 -2.40 6.16 -30.67
CA SER A 31 -1.41 6.73 -29.77
C SER A 31 -1.51 8.26 -29.75
N VAL A 32 -1.18 8.81 -28.58
CA VAL A 32 -0.94 10.26 -28.42
C VAL A 32 0.41 10.38 -27.72
N SER A 33 1.31 11.17 -28.28
CA SER A 33 2.65 11.38 -27.74
C SER A 33 3.07 12.84 -27.80
N PHE A 34 3.95 13.23 -26.89
CA PHE A 34 4.49 14.58 -26.79
C PHE A 34 6.00 14.51 -27.00
N ARG A 35 6.56 15.52 -27.68
CA ARG A 35 8.00 15.64 -27.92
C ARG A 35 8.42 17.09 -27.71
N GLY A 36 9.59 17.27 -27.06
CA GLY A 36 10.13 18.60 -26.76
C GLY A 36 9.57 19.24 -25.48
N ASN A 37 8.77 18.51 -24.73
CA ASN A 37 8.25 18.91 -23.42
C ASN A 37 9.28 18.58 -22.33
N HIS A 38 9.94 19.60 -21.80
CA HIS A 38 10.94 19.49 -20.73
C HIS A 38 10.43 20.04 -19.39
N ALA A 39 9.67 21.12 -19.43
CA ALA A 39 9.13 21.80 -18.25
C ALA A 39 7.84 21.16 -17.73
N ILE A 40 6.98 20.66 -18.62
CA ILE A 40 5.71 20.02 -18.23
C ILE A 40 5.73 18.56 -18.66
N ASP A 41 5.44 17.67 -17.75
CA ASP A 41 5.44 16.23 -18.00
C ASP A 41 4.29 15.79 -18.93
N ALA A 42 4.49 14.67 -19.63
CA ALA A 42 3.54 14.16 -20.62
C ALA A 42 2.19 13.73 -20.01
N LEU A 43 2.14 13.39 -18.72
CA LEU A 43 0.91 13.02 -18.03
C LEU A 43 0.02 14.26 -17.83
N THR A 44 0.63 15.35 -17.37
CA THR A 44 -0.04 16.67 -17.21
C THR A 44 -0.54 17.19 -18.54
N LEU A 45 0.29 17.11 -19.61
CA LEU A 45 -0.13 17.48 -20.96
C LEU A 45 -1.30 16.62 -21.45
N GLY A 46 -1.24 15.30 -21.21
CA GLY A 46 -2.30 14.37 -21.58
C GLY A 46 -3.61 14.59 -20.83
N ALA A 47 -3.55 15.08 -19.59
CA ALA A 47 -4.72 15.44 -18.80
C ALA A 47 -5.38 16.77 -19.28
N ALA A 48 -4.61 17.65 -19.90
CA ALA A 48 -5.08 18.95 -20.38
C ALA A 48 -5.81 18.88 -21.75
N ILE A 49 -5.69 17.78 -22.49
CA ILE A 49 -6.27 17.59 -23.81
C ILE A 49 -7.45 16.61 -23.79
N ALA A 50 -8.35 16.76 -24.78
CA ALA A 50 -9.48 15.85 -24.96
C ALA A 50 -9.11 14.61 -25.80
N THR A 51 -8.18 14.76 -26.75
CA THR A 51 -7.71 13.66 -27.60
C THR A 51 -6.91 12.66 -26.78
N SER A 52 -7.43 11.46 -26.63
CA SER A 52 -6.78 10.42 -25.84
C SER A 52 -6.70 9.10 -26.60
N ALA A 53 -5.65 8.32 -26.37
CA ALA A 53 -5.47 7.02 -26.99
C ALA A 53 -6.51 6.01 -26.51
N SER A 54 -6.97 5.16 -27.43
CA SER A 54 -7.84 4.02 -27.09
C SER A 54 -7.12 3.04 -26.17
N SER A 55 -7.87 2.42 -25.28
CA SER A 55 -7.37 1.42 -24.36
C SER A 55 -6.62 0.29 -25.10
N TRP A 56 -5.49 -0.17 -24.58
CA TRP A 56 -4.75 -1.30 -25.14
C TRP A 56 -5.59 -2.59 -25.16
N THR A 57 -6.50 -2.71 -24.19
CA THR A 57 -7.45 -3.84 -24.10
C THR A 57 -8.39 -3.88 -25.30
N TYR A 58 -8.68 -2.72 -25.91
CA TYR A 58 -9.44 -2.66 -27.15
C TYR A 58 -8.69 -3.25 -28.35
N ARG A 59 -7.35 -3.32 -28.30
CA ARG A 59 -6.50 -3.88 -29.37
C ARG A 59 -6.36 -5.40 -29.28
N VAL A 60 -6.65 -6.00 -28.13
CA VAL A 60 -6.60 -7.45 -27.91
C VAL A 60 -7.99 -8.03 -28.24
N PRO A 61 -8.14 -8.87 -29.29
CA PRO A 61 -9.45 -9.35 -29.74
C PRO A 61 -10.29 -10.00 -28.63
N LEU A 62 -9.66 -10.83 -27.80
CA LEU A 62 -10.33 -11.50 -26.69
C LEU A 62 -10.90 -10.52 -25.66
N LEU A 63 -10.13 -9.48 -25.27
CA LEU A 63 -10.54 -8.49 -24.28
C LEU A 63 -11.58 -7.52 -24.83
N LYS A 64 -11.51 -7.24 -26.14
CA LYS A 64 -12.52 -6.44 -26.85
C LYS A 64 -13.89 -7.13 -26.82
N HIS A 65 -13.94 -8.44 -27.04
CA HIS A 65 -15.19 -9.23 -26.99
C HIS A 65 -15.79 -9.31 -25.58
N LEU A 66 -14.95 -9.19 -24.55
CA LEU A 66 -15.39 -9.13 -23.16
C LEU A 66 -15.84 -7.71 -22.71
N GLY A 67 -15.88 -6.75 -23.62
CA GLY A 67 -16.30 -5.37 -23.31
C GLY A 67 -15.27 -4.59 -22.46
N LEU A 68 -14.05 -5.09 -22.30
CA LEU A 68 -13.00 -4.53 -21.42
C LEU A 68 -12.14 -3.45 -22.10
N GLY A 69 -12.65 -2.76 -23.11
CA GLY A 69 -11.88 -1.74 -23.84
C GLY A 69 -12.66 -0.50 -24.16
N GLN A 70 -12.06 0.68 -23.96
CA GLN A 70 -12.64 1.94 -24.43
C GLN A 70 -12.06 2.29 -25.81
N ARG A 71 -12.95 2.43 -26.80
CA ARG A 71 -12.63 2.99 -28.09
C ARG A 71 -12.69 4.51 -28.01
N ARG A 72 -11.65 5.19 -28.43
CA ARG A 72 -11.61 6.66 -28.58
C ARG A 72 -11.55 7.01 -30.05
N LEU A 73 -12.54 7.74 -30.52
CA LEU A 73 -12.60 8.22 -31.88
C LEU A 73 -11.79 9.51 -32.02
N PHE A 74 -11.20 9.70 -33.18
CA PHE A 74 -10.49 10.93 -33.49
C PHE A 74 -11.49 12.01 -33.93
N ASP A 75 -11.53 13.09 -33.20
CA ASP A 75 -12.30 14.31 -33.54
C ASP A 75 -11.34 15.41 -33.98
N GLU A 76 -11.41 15.80 -35.23
CA GLU A 76 -10.55 16.84 -35.81
C GLU A 76 -10.75 18.19 -35.13
N LEU A 77 -11.97 18.53 -34.69
CA LEU A 77 -12.27 19.79 -34.05
C LEU A 77 -11.69 19.87 -32.65
N GLU A 78 -11.89 18.80 -31.87
CA GLU A 78 -11.30 18.69 -30.51
C GLU A 78 -9.77 18.65 -30.58
N PHE A 79 -9.20 17.96 -31.56
CA PHE A 79 -7.76 17.92 -31.75
C PHE A 79 -7.17 19.31 -32.03
N ARG A 80 -7.84 20.14 -32.86
CA ARG A 80 -7.40 21.54 -33.06
C ARG A 80 -7.53 22.38 -31.78
N ARG A 81 -8.57 22.15 -30.98
CA ARG A 81 -8.72 22.78 -29.67
C ARG A 81 -7.63 22.37 -28.70
N ASP A 82 -7.16 21.13 -28.80
CA ASP A 82 -6.09 20.61 -27.94
C ASP A 82 -4.76 21.35 -28.16
N VAL A 83 -4.44 21.74 -29.38
CA VAL A 83 -3.27 22.58 -29.65
C VAL A 83 -3.37 23.92 -28.87
N VAL A 84 -4.54 24.54 -28.88
CA VAL A 84 -4.77 25.79 -28.13
C VAL A 84 -4.72 25.53 -26.60
N ARG A 85 -5.31 24.43 -26.13
CA ARG A 85 -5.27 24.05 -24.70
C ARG A 85 -3.83 23.90 -24.23
N LEU A 86 -2.98 23.22 -25.00
CA LEU A 86 -1.57 23.09 -24.68
C LEU A 86 -0.82 24.40 -24.66
N GLN A 87 -1.07 25.29 -25.66
CA GLN A 87 -0.47 26.63 -25.68
C GLN A 87 -0.90 27.45 -24.45
N ILE A 88 -2.18 27.41 -24.09
CA ILE A 88 -2.68 28.10 -22.88
C ILE A 88 -2.01 27.51 -21.63
N LEU A 89 -1.88 26.18 -21.53
CA LEU A 89 -1.23 25.54 -20.40
C LEU A 89 0.22 26.02 -20.23
N TYR A 90 0.99 26.05 -21.33
CA TYR A 90 2.36 26.56 -21.29
C TYR A 90 2.43 28.04 -20.90
N ARG A 91 1.51 28.87 -21.40
CA ARG A 91 1.43 30.30 -21.00
C ARG A 91 1.09 30.44 -19.50
N LEU A 92 0.23 29.60 -18.94
CA LEU A 92 -0.09 29.60 -17.51
C LEU A 92 1.12 29.28 -16.67
N HIS A 93 2.04 28.44 -17.17
CA HIS A 93 3.29 28.07 -16.52
C HIS A 93 4.49 28.96 -16.87
N GLY A 94 4.23 30.16 -17.47
CA GLY A 94 5.28 31.16 -17.71
C GLY A 94 5.99 31.04 -19.07
N PHE A 95 5.61 30.13 -19.94
CA PHE A 95 6.20 29.96 -21.27
C PHE A 95 5.33 30.67 -22.32
N PHE A 96 5.44 31.97 -22.41
CA PHE A 96 4.56 32.81 -23.28
C PHE A 96 4.84 32.63 -24.76
N GLU A 97 6.05 32.21 -25.13
CA GLU A 97 6.49 32.01 -26.52
C GLU A 97 6.32 30.55 -26.99
N ALA A 98 5.74 29.71 -26.16
CA ALA A 98 5.56 28.28 -26.47
C ALA A 98 4.76 28.07 -27.74
N ARG A 99 5.27 27.20 -28.61
CA ARG A 99 4.66 26.78 -29.87
C ARG A 99 4.35 25.32 -29.86
N VAL A 100 3.20 24.94 -30.37
CA VAL A 100 2.78 23.55 -30.45
C VAL A 100 2.46 23.23 -31.90
N ASP A 101 3.31 22.38 -32.48
CA ASP A 101 3.13 21.78 -33.79
C ASP A 101 2.58 20.37 -33.68
N THR A 102 1.95 19.91 -34.76
CA THR A 102 1.32 18.57 -34.73
C THR A 102 1.72 17.74 -35.95
N SER A 103 1.83 16.43 -35.72
CA SER A 103 1.98 15.45 -36.78
C SER A 103 0.95 14.34 -36.56
N VAL A 104 0.11 14.15 -37.58
CA VAL A 104 -0.97 13.13 -37.52
C VAL A 104 -0.75 12.10 -38.61
N ALA A 105 -0.36 10.90 -38.21
CA ALA A 105 -0.26 9.75 -39.11
C ALA A 105 -1.63 9.06 -39.21
N ARG A 106 -2.20 9.01 -40.40
CA ARG A 106 -3.51 8.42 -40.68
C ARG A 106 -3.33 7.14 -41.46
N THR A 107 -3.86 6.04 -40.92
CA THR A 107 -3.90 4.71 -41.58
C THR A 107 -5.37 4.32 -41.79
N ALA A 108 -5.63 3.22 -42.51
CA ALA A 108 -6.99 2.73 -42.72
C ALA A 108 -7.65 2.38 -41.36
N GLY A 109 -8.46 3.33 -40.83
CA GLY A 109 -9.21 3.17 -39.57
C GLY A 109 -8.51 3.59 -38.28
N THR A 110 -7.23 3.97 -38.30
CA THR A 110 -6.49 4.40 -37.11
C THR A 110 -5.76 5.74 -37.30
N VAL A 111 -5.47 6.40 -36.16
CA VAL A 111 -4.74 7.69 -36.12
C VAL A 111 -3.74 7.66 -34.99
N ASP A 112 -2.51 8.04 -35.29
CA ASP A 112 -1.46 8.34 -34.31
C ASP A 112 -1.17 9.84 -34.30
N VAL A 113 -1.18 10.42 -33.11
CA VAL A 113 -1.02 11.86 -32.88
C VAL A 113 0.28 12.13 -32.15
N VAL A 114 1.06 13.08 -32.69
CA VAL A 114 2.29 13.56 -32.04
C VAL A 114 2.20 15.07 -31.91
N PHE A 115 2.22 15.59 -30.69
CA PHE A 115 2.40 17.01 -30.39
C PHE A 115 3.89 17.31 -30.28
N ARG A 116 4.41 18.21 -31.10
CA ARG A 116 5.79 18.71 -31.01
C ARG A 116 5.75 20.08 -30.36
N ILE A 117 6.46 20.23 -29.27
CA ILE A 117 6.43 21.40 -28.40
C ILE A 117 7.79 22.08 -28.46
N ASP A 118 7.79 23.35 -28.76
CA ASP A 118 8.91 24.25 -28.56
C ASP A 118 8.50 25.18 -27.42
N GLU A 119 9.01 24.95 -26.24
CA GLU A 119 8.61 25.65 -25.02
C GLU A 119 9.05 27.11 -25.01
N GLY A 120 10.15 27.41 -25.70
CA GLY A 120 10.79 28.71 -25.62
C GLY A 120 11.34 29.02 -24.23
N PRO A 121 11.90 30.23 -24.02
CA PRO A 121 12.41 30.62 -22.71
C PRO A 121 11.27 31.00 -21.74
N PRO A 122 11.35 30.62 -20.45
CA PRO A 122 10.37 31.04 -19.46
C PRO A 122 10.51 32.53 -19.08
N VAL A 123 9.41 33.13 -18.66
CA VAL A 123 9.40 34.38 -17.90
C VAL A 123 9.65 34.05 -16.44
N LEU A 124 10.65 34.65 -15.81
CA LEU A 124 11.03 34.42 -14.42
C LEU A 124 10.40 35.42 -13.47
N VAL A 125 10.06 35.01 -12.26
CA VAL A 125 9.60 35.90 -11.19
C VAL A 125 10.77 36.77 -10.73
N ASP A 126 10.70 38.08 -10.92
CA ASP A 126 11.71 39.04 -10.49
C ASP A 126 11.50 39.48 -9.04
N SER A 127 10.25 39.75 -8.67
CA SER A 127 9.93 40.26 -7.34
C SER A 127 8.54 39.82 -6.85
N ILE A 128 8.43 39.59 -5.53
CA ILE A 128 7.19 39.30 -4.84
C ILE A 128 7.00 40.27 -3.70
N VAL A 129 5.98 41.13 -3.82
CA VAL A 129 5.62 42.15 -2.82
C VAL A 129 4.35 41.69 -2.09
N VAL A 130 4.35 41.70 -0.76
CA VAL A 130 3.17 41.44 0.06
C VAL A 130 2.98 42.62 1.02
N ARG A 131 1.85 43.31 0.90
CA ARG A 131 1.51 44.49 1.70
C ARG A 131 0.31 44.22 2.59
N GLY A 132 0.15 45.03 3.64
CA GLY A 132 -1.00 44.97 4.54
C GLY A 132 -1.00 43.83 5.56
N VAL A 133 0.09 43.09 5.66
CA VAL A 133 0.24 41.96 6.59
C VAL A 133 1.09 42.27 7.81
N ASP A 134 1.89 43.35 7.80
CA ASP A 134 2.99 43.62 8.73
C ASP A 134 2.55 43.76 10.19
N SER A 135 1.30 44.15 10.46
CA SER A 135 0.71 44.24 11.79
C SER A 135 0.31 42.87 12.38
N VAL A 136 0.24 41.83 11.55
CA VAL A 136 -0.32 40.50 11.92
C VAL A 136 0.68 39.36 11.68
N LEU A 137 1.44 39.45 10.59
CA LEU A 137 2.32 38.38 10.10
C LEU A 137 3.70 38.95 9.74
N ASP A 138 4.73 38.10 9.89
CA ASP A 138 6.06 38.36 9.35
C ASP A 138 6.06 38.10 7.82
N ALA A 139 6.13 39.16 7.05
CA ALA A 139 6.09 39.08 5.57
C ALA A 139 7.23 38.23 4.97
N ARG A 140 8.41 38.18 5.63
CA ARG A 140 9.53 37.33 5.15
C ARG A 140 9.24 35.86 5.32
N ARG A 141 8.72 35.45 6.48
CA ARG A 141 8.34 34.05 6.77
C ARG A 141 7.16 33.62 5.91
N LEU A 142 6.25 34.55 5.62
CA LEU A 142 5.10 34.29 4.75
C LEU A 142 5.55 34.02 3.32
N ARG A 143 6.42 34.84 2.74
CA ARG A 143 7.00 34.63 1.40
C ARG A 143 7.68 33.29 1.26
N GLY A 144 8.42 32.82 2.26
CA GLY A 144 9.04 31.49 2.26
C GLY A 144 8.05 30.30 2.27
N ARG A 145 6.74 30.55 2.46
CA ARG A 145 5.67 29.55 2.40
C ARG A 145 4.79 29.63 1.16
N MET A 146 4.93 30.72 0.40
CA MET A 146 4.17 30.91 -0.82
C MET A 146 4.67 29.93 -1.90
N PRO A 147 3.77 29.34 -2.69
CA PRO A 147 4.16 28.48 -3.81
C PRO A 147 5.00 29.23 -4.86
N LEU A 148 4.59 30.46 -5.22
CA LEU A 148 5.34 31.28 -6.14
C LEU A 148 6.66 31.74 -5.49
N SER A 149 7.77 31.62 -6.22
CA SER A 149 9.11 31.94 -5.70
C SER A 149 9.92 32.77 -6.70
N GLU A 150 10.70 33.73 -6.20
CA GLU A 150 11.59 34.57 -7.02
C GLU A 150 12.65 33.68 -7.73
N GLY A 151 12.97 34.02 -8.97
CA GLY A 151 13.93 33.29 -9.82
C GLY A 151 13.38 32.02 -10.47
N LYS A 152 12.12 31.64 -10.22
CA LYS A 152 11.43 30.53 -10.86
C LYS A 152 10.55 31.00 -12.03
N PRO A 153 10.15 30.12 -12.95
CA PRO A 153 9.15 30.45 -13.96
C PRO A 153 7.88 31.01 -13.33
N PHE A 154 7.29 32.06 -13.94
CA PHE A 154 6.05 32.64 -13.46
C PHE A 154 4.88 31.69 -13.73
N ASP A 155 4.46 30.96 -12.74
CA ASP A 155 3.31 30.06 -12.79
C ASP A 155 2.05 30.77 -12.28
N ARG A 156 1.02 30.89 -13.13
CA ARG A 156 -0.24 31.52 -12.77
C ARG A 156 -1.00 30.75 -11.68
N VAL A 157 -0.91 29.42 -11.66
CA VAL A 157 -1.55 28.60 -10.63
C VAL A 157 -0.86 28.82 -9.28
N GLU A 158 0.48 28.89 -9.27
CA GLU A 158 1.25 29.20 -8.06
C GLU A 158 1.02 30.64 -7.61
N PHE A 159 0.87 31.59 -8.54
CA PHE A 159 0.52 32.97 -8.23
C PHE A 159 -0.83 33.05 -7.50
N ASP A 160 -1.86 32.39 -8.01
CA ASP A 160 -3.18 32.36 -7.40
C ASP A 160 -3.15 31.63 -6.03
N ALA A 161 -2.49 30.48 -5.94
CA ALA A 161 -2.32 29.72 -4.69
C ALA A 161 -1.50 30.48 -3.64
N SER A 162 -0.62 31.40 -4.06
CA SER A 162 0.12 32.27 -3.14
C SER A 162 -0.80 33.28 -2.46
N ALA A 163 -1.79 33.84 -3.16
CA ALA A 163 -2.80 34.70 -2.53
C ALA A 163 -3.65 33.91 -1.51
N ASP A 164 -4.04 32.68 -1.84
CA ASP A 164 -4.76 31.79 -0.92
C ASP A 164 -3.93 31.45 0.32
N THR A 165 -2.60 31.32 0.16
CA THR A 165 -1.67 31.11 1.28
C THR A 165 -1.64 32.30 2.22
N VAL A 166 -1.64 33.54 1.68
CA VAL A 166 -1.71 34.77 2.48
C VAL A 166 -3.05 34.86 3.23
N ALA A 167 -4.16 34.63 2.53
CA ALA A 167 -5.51 34.65 3.10
C ALA A 167 -5.66 33.60 4.23
N THR A 168 -5.17 32.37 3.98
CA THR A 168 -5.18 31.29 5.00
C THR A 168 -4.32 31.64 6.20
N ALA A 169 -3.15 32.26 5.99
CA ALA A 169 -2.29 32.67 7.11
C ALA A 169 -2.95 33.74 7.98
N LEU A 170 -3.69 34.68 7.41
CA LEU A 170 -4.50 35.66 8.15
C LEU A 170 -5.69 34.97 8.84
N GLY A 171 -6.40 34.10 8.15
CA GLY A 171 -7.48 33.30 8.71
C GLY A 171 -7.05 32.52 9.96
N ASN A 172 -5.84 31.94 9.93
CA ASN A 172 -5.27 31.24 11.10
C ASN A 172 -4.88 32.13 12.28
N ARG A 173 -4.95 33.46 12.10
CA ARG A 173 -4.73 34.47 13.15
C ARG A 173 -6.01 35.09 13.66
N GLY A 174 -7.16 34.59 13.21
CA GLY A 174 -8.46 35.05 13.67
C GLY A 174 -9.17 36.00 12.71
N TYR A 175 -8.74 36.14 11.47
CA TYR A 175 -9.30 37.06 10.48
C TYR A 175 -10.13 36.31 9.44
N PRO A 176 -11.43 36.01 9.69
CA PRO A 176 -12.27 35.16 8.85
C PRO A 176 -12.57 35.78 7.47
N PHE A 177 -12.60 37.10 7.36
CA PHE A 177 -12.94 37.85 6.16
C PHE A 177 -11.74 38.54 5.51
N ALA A 178 -10.53 38.04 5.79
CA ALA A 178 -9.34 38.57 5.14
C ALA A 178 -9.44 38.42 3.61
N SER A 179 -9.24 39.52 2.91
CA SER A 179 -9.23 39.58 1.44
C SER A 179 -7.81 39.84 0.96
N VAL A 180 -7.42 39.19 -0.11
CA VAL A 180 -6.11 39.39 -0.75
C VAL A 180 -6.33 39.77 -2.20
N PHE A 181 -6.09 41.03 -2.52
CA PHE A 181 -6.04 41.50 -3.88
C PHE A 181 -4.70 41.17 -4.48
N ARG A 182 -4.70 40.71 -5.73
CA ARG A 182 -3.51 40.22 -6.40
C ARG A 182 -3.38 40.87 -7.78
N ASN A 183 -2.19 41.34 -8.10
CA ASN A 183 -1.86 41.89 -9.40
C ASN A 183 -0.48 41.41 -9.84
N TYR A 184 -0.24 41.33 -11.13
CA TYR A 184 1.08 41.04 -11.68
C TYR A 184 1.33 41.80 -12.96
N THR A 185 2.59 42.07 -13.21
CA THR A 185 3.06 42.68 -14.45
C THR A 185 4.09 41.77 -15.10
N VAL A 186 4.02 41.62 -16.42
CA VAL A 186 4.97 40.79 -17.19
C VAL A 186 5.67 41.67 -18.19
N ASP A 187 6.98 41.80 -18.08
CA ASP A 187 7.84 42.36 -19.10
C ASP A 187 8.36 41.22 -19.99
N ARG A 188 7.79 41.11 -21.20
CA ARG A 188 8.18 40.09 -22.17
C ARG A 188 9.55 40.31 -22.77
N ALA A 189 10.01 41.57 -22.85
CA ALA A 189 11.32 41.90 -23.41
C ALA A 189 12.43 41.52 -22.41
N ALA A 190 12.24 41.87 -21.15
CA ALA A 190 13.14 41.48 -20.07
C ALA A 190 12.93 40.04 -19.60
N ARG A 191 11.83 39.37 -19.97
CA ARG A 191 11.40 38.04 -19.51
C ARG A 191 11.26 37.95 -18.00
N THR A 192 10.71 38.99 -17.39
CA THR A 192 10.50 39.08 -15.95
C THR A 192 9.03 39.29 -15.60
N ALA A 193 8.63 38.85 -14.41
CA ALA A 193 7.31 39.08 -13.85
C ALA A 193 7.43 39.59 -12.43
N ALA A 194 6.68 40.65 -12.10
CA ALA A 194 6.53 41.17 -10.75
C ALA A 194 5.14 40.80 -10.21
N ALA A 195 5.07 40.21 -9.02
CA ALA A 195 3.83 39.82 -8.34
C ALA A 195 3.58 40.72 -7.13
N ASP A 196 2.37 41.28 -7.02
CA ASP A 196 1.96 42.17 -5.92
C ASP A 196 0.68 41.62 -5.27
N TYR A 197 0.72 41.47 -3.95
CA TYR A 197 -0.38 41.01 -3.11
C TYR A 197 -0.68 42.05 -2.04
N GLU A 198 -1.90 42.62 -2.07
CA GLU A 198 -2.39 43.55 -1.08
C GLU A 198 -3.43 42.87 -0.21
N ALA A 199 -3.08 42.69 1.05
CA ALA A 199 -3.94 42.02 2.05
C ALA A 199 -4.71 43.04 2.87
N VAL A 200 -6.02 42.83 3.00
CA VAL A 200 -6.91 43.57 3.90
C VAL A 200 -7.43 42.57 4.95
N PRO A 201 -6.86 42.54 6.17
CA PRO A 201 -7.21 41.54 7.19
C PRO A 201 -8.68 41.59 7.64
N GLY A 202 -9.29 42.78 7.68
CA GLY A 202 -10.61 42.94 8.25
C GLY A 202 -10.62 42.81 9.79
N PRO A 203 -11.80 42.69 10.42
CA PRO A 203 -11.91 42.54 11.88
C PRO A 203 -11.55 41.11 12.33
N ARG A 204 -10.93 41.01 13.50
CA ARG A 204 -10.62 39.75 14.14
C ARG A 204 -11.88 39.20 14.81
N ALA A 205 -12.12 37.90 14.72
CA ALA A 205 -13.34 37.28 15.21
C ALA A 205 -13.12 35.95 15.95
N ARG A 206 -14.01 35.67 16.86
CA ARG A 206 -14.13 34.36 17.54
C ARG A 206 -15.26 33.55 16.92
N ILE A 207 -15.22 32.24 17.13
CA ILE A 207 -16.29 31.35 16.76
C ILE A 207 -17.44 31.53 17.78
N GLY A 208 -18.62 31.83 17.26
CA GLY A 208 -19.87 31.79 18.00
C GLY A 208 -20.55 30.42 17.85
N ASP A 209 -21.82 30.43 17.41
CA ASP A 209 -22.57 29.19 17.25
C ASP A 209 -22.02 28.28 16.16
N ILE A 210 -22.05 26.97 16.42
CA ILE A 210 -21.77 25.93 15.41
C ILE A 210 -23.07 25.23 15.06
N VAL A 211 -23.56 25.42 13.83
CA VAL A 211 -24.81 24.85 13.34
C VAL A 211 -24.52 23.65 12.46
N VAL A 212 -25.06 22.49 12.82
CA VAL A 212 -24.96 21.23 12.05
C VAL A 212 -26.24 21.02 11.26
N GLY A 213 -26.11 20.78 9.94
CA GLY A 213 -27.23 20.51 9.04
C GLY A 213 -26.97 19.29 8.15
N GLY A 214 -28.08 18.66 7.69
CA GLY A 214 -28.03 17.52 6.78
C GLY A 214 -27.78 16.16 7.43
N ASN A 215 -27.60 16.11 8.74
CA ASN A 215 -27.53 14.87 9.50
C ASN A 215 -28.94 14.33 9.78
N GLN A 216 -29.16 13.03 9.57
CA GLN A 216 -30.43 12.33 9.77
C GLN A 216 -30.31 11.22 10.83
N ALA A 217 -29.47 10.23 10.57
CA ALA A 217 -29.20 9.10 11.45
C ALA A 217 -28.02 9.34 12.41
N VAL A 218 -27.13 10.26 12.06
CA VAL A 218 -25.97 10.61 12.88
C VAL A 218 -26.30 11.85 13.71
N SER A 219 -26.21 11.75 15.03
CA SER A 219 -26.52 12.88 15.91
C SER A 219 -25.49 14.02 15.77
N ALA A 220 -25.95 15.29 15.96
CA ALA A 220 -25.09 16.46 15.96
C ALA A 220 -23.96 16.36 17.00
N LYS A 221 -24.15 15.64 18.11
CA LYS A 221 -23.14 15.37 19.12
C LYS A 221 -21.95 14.57 18.57
N ILE A 222 -22.20 13.61 17.68
CA ILE A 222 -21.13 12.81 17.03
C ILE A 222 -20.34 13.70 16.07
N VAL A 223 -21.05 14.52 15.27
CA VAL A 223 -20.40 15.52 14.41
C VAL A 223 -19.50 16.44 15.25
N GLY A 224 -20.05 17.03 16.31
CA GLY A 224 -19.32 17.96 17.18
C GLY A 224 -18.04 17.41 17.82
N ARG A 225 -18.02 16.10 18.18
CA ARG A 225 -16.82 15.43 18.73
C ARG A 225 -15.65 15.38 17.73
N SER A 226 -15.95 15.41 16.45
CA SER A 226 -14.96 15.34 15.37
C SER A 226 -14.46 16.71 14.91
N LEU A 227 -15.07 17.80 15.40
CA LEU A 227 -14.67 19.16 15.06
C LEU A 227 -13.37 19.56 15.77
N ALA A 228 -12.57 20.35 15.07
CA ALA A 228 -11.38 21.00 15.61
C ALA A 228 -11.66 22.38 16.20
N VAL A 229 -12.88 22.86 16.08
CA VAL A 229 -13.36 24.17 16.50
C VAL A 229 -14.36 24.03 17.63
N ARG A 230 -14.40 25.00 18.52
CA ARG A 230 -15.36 25.13 19.63
C ARG A 230 -15.87 26.55 19.72
N ASP A 231 -17.02 26.72 20.33
CA ASP A 231 -17.55 28.05 20.65
C ASP A 231 -16.54 28.81 21.51
N GLY A 232 -16.34 30.08 21.20
CA GLY A 232 -15.38 30.97 21.89
C GLY A 232 -13.92 30.89 21.39
N ASP A 233 -13.54 29.88 20.62
CA ASP A 233 -12.20 29.80 20.01
C ASP A 233 -11.95 30.97 19.04
N TRP A 234 -10.70 31.40 18.89
CA TRP A 234 -10.36 32.29 17.79
C TRP A 234 -10.57 31.56 16.47
N PHE A 235 -11.09 32.27 15.47
CA PHE A 235 -11.25 31.71 14.14
C PHE A 235 -9.91 31.18 13.61
N SER A 236 -9.93 30.02 12.97
CA SER A 236 -8.78 29.41 12.32
C SER A 236 -9.24 28.63 11.09
N GLN A 237 -8.73 29.02 9.93
CA GLN A 237 -9.03 28.35 8.66
C GLN A 237 -8.53 26.89 8.66
N ASP A 238 -7.33 26.64 9.20
CA ASP A 238 -6.79 25.28 9.34
C ASP A 238 -7.66 24.41 10.24
N ALA A 239 -8.25 24.98 11.30
CA ALA A 239 -9.15 24.24 12.19
C ALA A 239 -10.46 23.85 11.48
N LEU A 240 -10.97 24.67 10.55
CA LEU A 240 -12.11 24.28 9.71
C LEU A 240 -11.74 23.13 8.75
N TYR A 241 -10.59 23.21 8.09
CA TYR A 241 -10.10 22.13 7.23
C TYR A 241 -9.82 20.83 8.00
N ASP A 242 -9.24 20.94 9.19
CA ASP A 242 -9.02 19.79 10.08
C ASP A 242 -10.35 19.17 10.54
N SER A 243 -11.38 20.00 10.80
CA SER A 243 -12.74 19.55 11.13
C SER A 243 -13.36 18.76 9.96
N GLN A 244 -13.31 19.34 8.76
CA GLN A 244 -13.80 18.69 7.56
C GLN A 244 -13.09 17.35 7.30
N ARG A 245 -11.77 17.31 7.42
CA ARG A 245 -10.97 16.09 7.25
C ARG A 245 -11.34 15.05 8.31
N SER A 246 -11.43 15.44 9.58
CA SER A 246 -11.79 14.52 10.66
C SER A 246 -13.15 13.89 10.44
N LEU A 247 -14.13 14.65 9.96
CA LEU A 247 -15.46 14.14 9.62
C LEU A 247 -15.41 13.15 8.46
N TYR A 248 -14.65 13.43 7.39
CA TYR A 248 -14.46 12.46 6.30
C TYR A 248 -13.77 11.16 6.77
N GLN A 249 -12.84 11.25 7.69
CA GLN A 249 -12.15 10.08 8.26
C GLN A 249 -13.05 9.16 9.08
N THR A 250 -14.22 9.62 9.50
CA THR A 250 -15.19 8.76 10.20
C THR A 250 -15.89 7.76 9.27
N ASP A 251 -15.80 7.93 7.93
CA ASP A 251 -16.55 7.15 6.92
C ASP A 251 -18.09 7.23 7.05
N LEU A 252 -18.61 8.13 7.91
CA LEU A 252 -20.04 8.34 8.12
C LEU A 252 -20.65 9.19 7.01
N PHE A 253 -19.88 10.07 6.39
CA PHE A 253 -20.37 11.10 5.49
C PHE A 253 -19.76 10.96 4.09
N ARG A 254 -20.62 11.10 3.08
CA ARG A 254 -20.22 11.17 1.67
C ARG A 254 -19.80 12.57 1.27
N TYR A 255 -20.40 13.58 1.90
CA TYR A 255 -20.06 14.99 1.69
C TYR A 255 -20.00 15.70 3.02
N VAL A 256 -18.99 16.53 3.22
CA VAL A 256 -18.80 17.40 4.37
C VAL A 256 -18.32 18.76 3.89
N SER A 257 -18.98 19.82 4.34
CA SER A 257 -18.51 21.19 4.20
C SER A 257 -18.52 21.85 5.58
N VAL A 258 -17.40 22.48 5.94
CA VAL A 258 -17.26 23.25 7.17
C VAL A 258 -16.81 24.64 6.79
N GLY A 259 -17.61 25.64 7.04
CA GLY A 259 -17.34 27.02 6.63
C GLY A 259 -18.11 28.04 7.45
N ILE A 260 -17.84 29.30 7.17
CA ILE A 260 -18.58 30.43 7.75
C ILE A 260 -19.98 30.43 7.19
N ALA A 261 -21.00 30.61 8.02
CA ALA A 261 -22.39 30.72 7.58
C ALA A 261 -22.58 32.04 6.82
N GLU A 262 -23.36 31.98 5.72
CA GLU A 262 -23.60 33.13 4.83
C GLU A 262 -24.24 34.34 5.53
N ASP A 263 -25.00 34.07 6.60
CA ASP A 263 -25.67 35.06 7.45
C ASP A 263 -24.76 35.65 8.55
N SER A 264 -23.48 35.24 8.59
CA SER A 264 -22.50 35.74 9.55
C SER A 264 -22.02 37.14 9.13
N THR A 265 -22.43 38.16 9.87
CA THR A 265 -21.92 39.51 9.74
C THR A 265 -21.02 39.85 10.92
N VAL A 266 -19.87 40.46 10.64
CA VAL A 266 -18.89 40.83 11.67
C VAL A 266 -18.89 42.34 11.75
N ALA A 267 -19.26 42.88 12.93
CA ALA A 267 -19.26 44.30 13.19
C ALA A 267 -18.50 44.55 14.52
N GLY A 268 -17.29 45.14 14.46
CA GLY A 268 -16.54 45.61 15.61
C GLY A 268 -15.51 44.63 16.19
N ALA A 269 -14.90 45.00 17.34
CA ALA A 269 -13.75 44.32 17.91
C ALA A 269 -14.04 42.96 18.56
N ASP A 270 -15.30 42.71 18.96
CA ASP A 270 -15.76 41.42 19.58
C ASP A 270 -16.65 40.60 18.63
N SER A 271 -16.23 40.53 17.43
CA SER A 271 -17.01 39.90 16.36
C SER A 271 -17.08 38.36 16.53
N LEU A 272 -18.31 37.85 16.44
CA LEU A 272 -18.59 36.40 16.45
C LEU A 272 -18.95 35.93 15.06
N VAL A 273 -18.35 34.85 14.60
CA VAL A 273 -18.71 34.17 13.35
C VAL A 273 -19.44 32.87 13.63
N ARG A 274 -20.53 32.66 12.94
CA ARG A 274 -21.27 31.39 12.98
C ARG A 274 -20.63 30.42 12.00
N ILE A 275 -20.36 29.20 12.48
CA ILE A 275 -19.83 28.13 11.64
C ILE A 275 -20.96 27.20 11.22
N ARG A 276 -21.09 26.95 9.92
CA ARG A 276 -22.03 25.97 9.36
C ARG A 276 -21.25 24.70 9.01
N VAL A 277 -21.72 23.57 9.57
CA VAL A 277 -21.24 22.22 9.26
C VAL A 277 -22.35 21.52 8.47
N GLN A 278 -22.18 21.44 7.17
CA GLN A 278 -23.13 20.75 6.30
C GLN A 278 -22.61 19.36 5.98
N VAL A 279 -23.41 18.34 6.30
CA VAL A 279 -23.05 16.95 6.06
C VAL A 279 -24.09 16.25 5.17
N ASN A 280 -23.67 15.24 4.44
CA ASN A 280 -24.56 14.31 3.75
C ASN A 280 -24.07 12.90 4.09
N GLU A 281 -24.94 12.12 4.73
CA GLU A 281 -24.60 10.79 5.20
C GLU A 281 -24.32 9.84 4.04
N GLY A 282 -23.31 9.01 4.22
CA GLY A 282 -22.91 7.96 3.29
C GLY A 282 -23.85 6.74 3.37
N PRO A 283 -23.68 5.76 2.47
CA PRO A 283 -24.41 4.50 2.57
C PRO A 283 -24.08 3.82 3.89
N ARG A 284 -25.12 3.46 4.64
CA ARG A 284 -24.98 2.84 5.97
C ARG A 284 -24.22 1.52 5.91
N SER A 285 -24.42 0.76 4.85
CA SER A 285 -23.76 -0.55 4.68
C SER A 285 -23.06 -0.63 3.34
N ARG A 286 -21.91 -1.33 3.33
CA ARG A 286 -21.08 -1.53 2.13
C ARG A 286 -20.53 -2.95 2.14
N VAL A 287 -20.56 -3.62 0.99
CA VAL A 287 -19.89 -4.90 0.77
C VAL A 287 -18.73 -4.68 -0.19
N ARG A 288 -17.57 -5.24 0.14
CA ARG A 288 -16.44 -5.35 -0.76
C ARG A 288 -16.06 -6.81 -0.88
N ALA A 289 -15.80 -7.25 -2.10
CA ALA A 289 -15.32 -8.59 -2.39
C ALA A 289 -14.07 -8.49 -3.29
N GLY A 290 -13.14 -9.38 -3.11
CA GLY A 290 -11.92 -9.44 -3.88
C GLY A 290 -11.43 -10.87 -4.03
N ALA A 291 -10.73 -11.13 -5.13
CA ALA A 291 -10.06 -12.39 -5.39
C ALA A 291 -8.65 -12.13 -5.91
N GLY A 292 -7.74 -13.07 -5.74
CA GLY A 292 -6.38 -12.93 -6.19
C GLY A 292 -5.69 -14.28 -6.32
N TYR A 293 -4.52 -14.26 -6.94
CA TYR A 293 -3.64 -15.41 -7.11
C TYR A 293 -2.20 -15.02 -6.74
N GLY A 294 -1.48 -15.96 -6.16
CA GLY A 294 -0.04 -15.83 -5.90
C GLY A 294 0.61 -17.20 -5.81
N THR A 295 1.88 -17.28 -6.17
CA THR A 295 2.64 -18.55 -6.18
C THR A 295 2.65 -19.27 -4.83
N ILE A 296 2.43 -18.55 -3.73
CA ILE A 296 2.52 -19.06 -2.36
C ILE A 296 1.15 -19.27 -1.72
N ASP A 297 0.15 -18.50 -2.14
CA ASP A 297 -1.21 -18.57 -1.61
C ASP A 297 -2.18 -19.31 -2.53
N CYS A 298 -1.73 -19.67 -3.75
CA CYS A 298 -2.58 -20.14 -4.83
C CYS A 298 -3.75 -19.17 -5.05
N PHE A 299 -4.98 -19.63 -5.05
CA PHE A 299 -6.14 -18.73 -5.12
C PHE A 299 -6.57 -18.29 -3.73
N ARG A 300 -6.98 -17.02 -3.66
CA ARG A 300 -7.54 -16.41 -2.45
C ARG A 300 -8.80 -15.63 -2.77
N ALA A 301 -9.72 -15.59 -1.83
CA ALA A 301 -10.92 -14.77 -1.87
C ALA A 301 -11.08 -14.05 -0.53
N GLN A 302 -11.62 -12.86 -0.57
CA GLN A 302 -11.92 -12.07 0.63
C GLN A 302 -13.23 -11.32 0.45
N THR A 303 -13.93 -11.11 1.55
CA THR A 303 -15.11 -10.27 1.61
C THR A 303 -15.10 -9.44 2.88
N THR A 304 -15.62 -8.23 2.80
CA THR A 304 -15.80 -7.36 3.95
C THR A 304 -17.17 -6.71 3.86
N PHE A 305 -17.99 -6.92 4.87
CA PHE A 305 -19.22 -6.18 5.11
C PHE A 305 -18.95 -5.11 6.14
N SER A 306 -19.19 -3.85 5.80
CA SER A 306 -19.00 -2.70 6.68
C SER A 306 -20.34 -2.04 6.94
N THR A 307 -20.67 -1.73 8.19
CA THR A 307 -21.81 -0.88 8.53
C THR A 307 -21.37 0.28 9.40
N ALA A 308 -21.70 1.48 8.93
CA ALA A 308 -21.42 2.73 9.61
C ALA A 308 -22.56 3.06 10.59
N ASN A 309 -22.22 3.82 11.65
CA ASN A 309 -23.18 4.21 12.69
C ASN A 309 -23.96 3.03 13.29
N PHE A 310 -23.27 1.91 13.50
CA PHE A 310 -23.82 0.75 14.19
C PHE A 310 -24.23 1.14 15.61
N LEU A 311 -25.43 0.80 16.03
CA LEU A 311 -26.03 1.21 17.31
C LEU A 311 -26.18 2.74 17.51
N GLY A 312 -26.08 3.57 16.48
CA GLY A 312 -26.41 4.99 16.54
C GLY A 312 -25.37 5.93 17.19
N ASN A 313 -24.20 5.40 17.59
CA ASN A 313 -23.15 6.17 18.31
C ASN A 313 -21.91 6.52 17.46
N GLY A 314 -22.01 6.45 16.13
CA GLY A 314 -20.88 6.63 15.24
C GLY A 314 -19.92 5.43 15.24
N LEU A 315 -20.30 4.33 15.89
CA LEU A 315 -19.55 3.08 15.89
C LEU A 315 -19.62 2.44 14.51
N ARG A 316 -18.50 2.01 13.98
CA ARG A 316 -18.43 1.23 12.75
C ARG A 316 -18.18 -0.24 13.09
N LEU A 317 -18.91 -1.12 12.42
CA LEU A 317 -18.69 -2.57 12.46
C LEU A 317 -18.26 -3.04 11.07
N ASP A 318 -17.12 -3.73 11.03
CA ASP A 318 -16.60 -4.43 9.86
C ASP A 318 -16.57 -5.94 10.14
N LEU A 319 -17.29 -6.73 9.34
CA LEU A 319 -17.22 -8.18 9.34
C LEU A 319 -16.37 -8.60 8.12
N ALA A 320 -15.24 -9.24 8.35
CA ALA A 320 -14.36 -9.66 7.29
C ALA A 320 -14.14 -11.17 7.27
N GLY A 321 -14.15 -11.73 6.07
CA GLY A 321 -13.78 -13.11 5.80
C GLY A 321 -12.72 -13.17 4.71
N LYS A 322 -11.67 -13.96 4.94
CA LYS A 322 -10.61 -14.22 3.96
C LYS A 322 -10.31 -15.70 3.94
N VAL A 323 -10.17 -16.26 2.75
CA VAL A 323 -9.74 -17.64 2.53
C VAL A 323 -8.62 -17.65 1.51
N SER A 324 -7.61 -18.52 1.69
CA SER A 324 -6.51 -18.70 0.74
C SER A 324 -6.08 -20.17 0.69
N LYS A 325 -5.16 -20.50 -0.23
CA LYS A 325 -4.79 -21.87 -0.59
C LYS A 325 -5.95 -22.67 -1.20
N LEU A 326 -6.90 -21.95 -1.84
CA LEU A 326 -7.97 -22.55 -2.58
C LEU A 326 -7.40 -23.29 -3.80
N GLY A 327 -7.88 -24.53 -4.03
CA GLY A 327 -7.42 -25.40 -5.10
C GLY A 327 -6.26 -26.33 -4.72
N VAL A 328 -5.63 -26.14 -3.56
CA VAL A 328 -4.56 -26.98 -3.01
C VAL A 328 -4.95 -27.57 -1.66
N GLY A 329 -5.47 -26.73 -0.76
CA GLY A 329 -5.83 -27.15 0.59
C GLY A 329 -7.23 -27.76 0.68
N SER A 330 -7.37 -28.87 1.44
CA SER A 330 -8.67 -29.46 1.77
C SER A 330 -9.56 -28.44 2.52
N PRO A 331 -10.86 -28.35 2.24
CA PRO A 331 -11.69 -29.20 1.36
C PRO A 331 -11.70 -28.79 -0.11
N THR A 332 -10.92 -27.82 -0.54
CA THR A 332 -10.90 -27.28 -1.91
C THR A 332 -9.72 -27.79 -2.73
N ASP A 333 -9.24 -29.00 -2.47
CA ASP A 333 -8.20 -29.63 -3.27
C ASP A 333 -8.78 -30.05 -4.63
N TRP A 334 -8.39 -29.28 -5.67
CA TRP A 334 -8.79 -29.51 -7.07
C TRP A 334 -7.62 -30.07 -7.89
N GLY A 335 -6.57 -30.58 -7.24
CA GLY A 335 -5.37 -31.11 -7.90
C GLY A 335 -4.47 -30.02 -8.50
N LEU A 336 -4.67 -28.76 -8.16
CA LEU A 336 -3.88 -27.65 -8.70
C LEU A 336 -2.45 -27.59 -8.14
N SER A 337 -2.16 -28.33 -7.08
CA SER A 337 -0.79 -28.54 -6.54
C SER A 337 0.16 -29.20 -7.57
N ASN A 338 -0.39 -29.95 -8.52
CA ASN A 338 0.39 -30.62 -9.58
C ASN A 338 0.54 -29.76 -10.85
N SER A 339 -0.03 -28.55 -10.88
CA SER A 339 -0.06 -27.69 -12.06
C SER A 339 0.22 -26.22 -11.70
N ILE A 340 -0.81 -25.40 -11.66
CA ILE A 340 -0.70 -23.94 -11.48
C ILE A 340 -0.11 -23.56 -10.10
N CYS A 341 -0.38 -24.36 -9.07
CA CYS A 341 0.04 -24.12 -7.69
C CYS A 341 1.18 -25.05 -7.24
N SER A 342 1.98 -25.54 -8.19
CA SER A 342 3.09 -26.49 -7.93
C SER A 342 4.14 -25.98 -6.94
N ALA A 343 4.25 -24.67 -6.75
CA ALA A 343 5.11 -24.08 -5.71
C ALA A 343 4.72 -24.50 -4.28
N LEU A 344 3.48 -24.95 -4.05
CA LEU A 344 2.97 -25.43 -2.75
C LEU A 344 3.02 -26.96 -2.61
N SER A 345 3.41 -27.67 -3.68
CA SER A 345 3.57 -29.11 -3.65
C SER A 345 4.62 -29.53 -2.61
N GLY A 346 4.27 -30.50 -1.77
CA GLY A 346 5.16 -30.98 -0.70
C GLY A 346 5.30 -30.06 0.52
N ASP A 347 4.48 -29.01 0.63
CA ASP A 347 4.39 -28.23 1.86
C ASP A 347 3.32 -28.80 2.80
N PRO A 348 3.70 -29.43 3.94
CA PRO A 348 2.76 -30.07 4.85
C PRO A 348 1.74 -29.08 5.47
N PHE A 349 2.09 -27.79 5.54
CA PHE A 349 1.22 -26.75 6.08
C PHE A 349 0.25 -26.17 5.05
N SER A 350 0.32 -26.63 3.79
CA SER A 350 -0.59 -26.25 2.70
C SER A 350 -1.71 -27.25 2.41
N GLU A 351 -1.77 -28.38 3.13
CA GLU A 351 -2.78 -29.42 2.96
C GLU A 351 -4.20 -28.98 3.32
N ARG A 352 -4.36 -27.87 4.00
CA ARG A 352 -5.66 -27.29 4.38
C ARG A 352 -5.71 -25.80 3.99
N ILE A 353 -6.91 -25.31 3.70
CA ILE A 353 -7.12 -23.89 3.42
C ILE A 353 -6.78 -23.02 4.63
N ASN A 354 -6.25 -21.85 4.38
CA ASN A 354 -6.16 -20.81 5.40
C ASN A 354 -7.45 -20.00 5.43
N TYR A 355 -7.86 -19.57 6.61
CA TYR A 355 -9.00 -18.67 6.78
C TYR A 355 -8.75 -17.63 7.87
N LEU A 356 -9.42 -16.51 7.73
CA LEU A 356 -9.55 -15.48 8.76
C LEU A 356 -11.01 -15.02 8.74
N ALA A 357 -11.68 -15.11 9.88
CA ALA A 357 -12.96 -14.49 10.12
C ALA A 357 -12.80 -13.47 11.25
N SER A 358 -13.26 -12.23 11.05
CA SER A 358 -13.11 -11.19 12.06
C SER A 358 -14.30 -10.26 12.13
N ALA A 359 -14.58 -9.76 13.34
CA ALA A 359 -15.50 -8.68 13.64
C ALA A 359 -14.69 -7.53 14.26
N THR A 360 -14.69 -6.37 13.61
CA THR A 360 -13.97 -5.20 14.06
C THR A 360 -14.94 -4.07 14.37
N PHE A 361 -14.91 -3.58 15.59
CA PHE A 361 -15.64 -2.42 16.08
C PHE A 361 -14.69 -1.23 16.15
N THR A 362 -15.02 -0.15 15.48
CA THR A 362 -14.20 1.07 15.44
C THR A 362 -15.00 2.26 15.94
N GLN A 363 -14.56 2.85 17.05
CA GLN A 363 -15.15 4.04 17.63
C GLN A 363 -14.23 5.23 17.45
N PRO A 364 -14.54 6.21 16.60
CA PRO A 364 -13.77 7.42 16.44
C PRO A 364 -13.97 8.38 17.61
N ALA A 365 -12.99 9.26 17.83
CA ALA A 365 -13.04 10.41 18.75
C ALA A 365 -13.36 10.06 20.22
N VAL A 366 -12.81 8.93 20.73
CA VAL A 366 -13.03 8.48 22.13
C VAL A 366 -12.25 9.34 23.11
N PHE A 367 -10.96 9.54 22.88
CA PHE A 367 -10.03 10.31 23.73
C PHE A 367 -9.68 11.67 23.11
N GLY A 368 -10.57 12.21 22.28
CA GLY A 368 -10.38 13.42 21.50
C GLY A 368 -10.47 13.16 20.00
N ARG A 369 -10.65 14.22 19.22
CA ARG A 369 -10.95 14.19 17.79
C ARG A 369 -9.99 13.36 16.90
N ARG A 370 -8.73 13.25 17.30
CA ARG A 370 -7.69 12.50 16.56
C ARG A 370 -7.43 11.13 17.16
N SER A 371 -8.34 10.61 17.96
CA SER A 371 -8.21 9.27 18.56
C SER A 371 -9.25 8.31 18.00
N THR A 372 -8.88 7.05 17.94
CA THR A 372 -9.76 5.95 17.53
C THR A 372 -9.53 4.76 18.45
N LEU A 373 -10.61 4.18 18.95
CA LEU A 373 -10.57 2.92 19.69
C LEU A 373 -11.09 1.81 18.77
N THR A 374 -10.32 0.75 18.63
CA THR A 374 -10.67 -0.39 17.77
C THR A 374 -10.61 -1.68 18.57
N GLN A 375 -11.71 -2.43 18.58
CA GLN A 375 -11.80 -3.79 19.09
C GLN A 375 -11.95 -4.74 17.93
N THR A 376 -11.09 -5.78 17.85
CA THR A 376 -11.16 -6.81 16.82
C THR A 376 -11.18 -8.19 17.45
N ASP A 377 -12.25 -8.95 17.20
CA ASP A 377 -12.37 -10.34 17.57
C ASP A 377 -12.21 -11.19 16.32
N PHE A 378 -11.40 -12.24 16.37
CA PHE A 378 -11.08 -13.03 15.20
C PHE A 378 -10.87 -14.51 15.50
N ALA A 379 -11.10 -15.30 14.44
CA ALA A 379 -10.71 -16.72 14.37
C ALA A 379 -9.89 -16.93 13.11
N GLU A 380 -8.74 -17.56 13.23
CA GLU A 380 -7.83 -17.76 12.12
C GLU A 380 -7.24 -19.17 12.08
N ARG A 381 -7.07 -19.66 10.85
CA ARG A 381 -6.05 -20.64 10.51
C ARG A 381 -5.14 -20.01 9.48
N ARG A 382 -3.88 -19.86 9.81
CA ARG A 382 -2.85 -19.39 8.88
C ARG A 382 -1.67 -20.34 8.86
N SER A 383 -1.10 -20.54 7.70
CA SER A 383 0.16 -21.26 7.60
C SER A 383 1.18 -20.41 6.86
N GLU A 384 2.41 -20.52 7.31
CA GLU A 384 3.59 -19.95 6.68
C GLU A 384 4.35 -21.05 5.96
N TYR A 385 4.66 -20.84 4.68
CA TYR A 385 5.24 -21.83 3.78
C TYR A 385 6.44 -22.54 4.41
N LYS A 386 6.36 -23.87 4.55
CA LYS A 386 7.34 -24.77 5.16
C LYS A 386 7.73 -24.46 6.61
N ALA A 387 7.21 -23.41 7.21
CA ALA A 387 7.63 -22.93 8.52
C ALA A 387 6.70 -23.40 9.65
N PHE A 388 5.42 -23.04 9.59
CA PHE A 388 4.46 -23.37 10.64
C PHE A 388 3.01 -23.22 10.16
N GLU A 389 2.11 -23.81 10.95
CA GLU A 389 0.67 -23.60 10.92
C GLU A 389 0.22 -23.08 12.28
N ARG A 390 -0.64 -22.06 12.29
CA ARG A 390 -1.28 -21.54 13.50
C ARG A 390 -2.79 -21.61 13.38
N ASN A 391 -3.43 -22.18 14.40
CA ASN A 391 -4.88 -22.19 14.57
C ASN A 391 -5.23 -21.50 15.88
N GLY A 392 -6.14 -20.55 15.85
CA GLY A 392 -6.51 -19.85 17.08
C GLY A 392 -7.65 -18.88 16.95
N VAL A 393 -8.09 -18.41 18.09
CA VAL A 393 -9.03 -17.31 18.25
C VAL A 393 -8.35 -16.21 19.06
N GLY A 394 -8.78 -14.98 18.85
CA GLY A 394 -8.19 -13.88 19.57
C GLY A 394 -9.04 -12.64 19.60
N SER A 395 -8.64 -11.73 20.47
CA SER A 395 -9.23 -10.43 20.68
C SER A 395 -8.11 -9.39 20.76
N SER A 396 -8.29 -8.24 20.14
CA SER A 396 -7.32 -7.14 20.14
C SER A 396 -8.02 -5.83 20.37
N LEU A 397 -7.56 -5.08 21.37
CA LEU A 397 -8.00 -3.72 21.66
C LEU A 397 -6.88 -2.75 21.32
N ALA A 398 -7.13 -1.77 20.46
CA ALA A 398 -6.16 -0.78 20.04
C ALA A 398 -6.68 0.64 20.20
N ALA A 399 -5.87 1.50 20.81
CA ALA A 399 -6.10 2.93 20.89
C ALA A 399 -5.09 3.65 20.00
N SER A 400 -5.58 4.36 18.99
CA SER A 400 -4.76 5.08 18.02
C SER A 400 -4.91 6.58 18.20
N PHE A 401 -3.81 7.32 18.11
CA PHE A 401 -3.73 8.77 18.32
C PHE A 401 -3.00 9.43 17.15
N GLY A 402 -3.67 10.32 16.44
CA GLY A 402 -3.06 11.14 15.38
C GLY A 402 -2.12 12.21 15.95
N LEU A 403 -0.81 12.03 15.80
CA LEU A 403 0.22 12.97 16.22
C LEU A 403 0.53 14.02 15.14
N GLY A 404 -0.48 14.64 14.56
CA GLY A 404 -0.35 15.58 13.46
C GLY A 404 -0.95 15.04 12.16
N ARG A 405 -0.48 15.56 11.02
CA ARG A 405 -1.10 15.27 9.70
C ARG A 405 -0.75 13.89 9.16
N PHE A 406 0.43 13.40 9.46
CA PHE A 406 1.04 12.24 8.82
C PHE A 406 1.49 11.15 9.78
N SER A 407 1.32 11.33 11.08
CA SER A 407 1.85 10.41 12.10
C SER A 407 0.73 9.84 12.96
N LEU A 408 0.79 8.55 13.22
CA LEU A 408 -0.15 7.78 14.02
C LEU A 408 0.61 7.01 15.10
N LEU A 409 0.23 7.21 16.36
CA LEU A 409 0.68 6.40 17.49
C LEU A 409 -0.44 5.41 17.85
N THR A 410 -0.11 4.15 17.99
CA THR A 410 -1.07 3.11 18.37
C THR A 410 -0.54 2.31 19.54
N LEU A 411 -1.34 2.22 20.60
CA LEU A 411 -1.15 1.31 21.71
C LEU A 411 -2.16 0.18 21.54
N SER A 412 -1.70 -1.08 21.51
CA SER A 412 -2.59 -2.23 21.35
C SER A 412 -2.28 -3.33 22.36
N TYR A 413 -3.34 -3.98 22.81
CA TYR A 413 -3.28 -5.19 23.61
C TYR A 413 -3.97 -6.32 22.82
N ARG A 414 -3.24 -7.41 22.58
CA ARG A 414 -3.74 -8.56 21.84
C ARG A 414 -3.68 -9.79 22.76
N LEU A 415 -4.81 -10.50 22.85
CA LEU A 415 -4.95 -11.76 23.55
C LEU A 415 -5.36 -12.83 22.55
N THR A 416 -4.60 -13.91 22.45
CA THR A 416 -4.91 -15.04 21.57
C THR A 416 -4.85 -16.35 22.36
N TYR A 417 -5.69 -17.30 21.93
CA TYR A 417 -5.67 -18.67 22.41
C TYR A 417 -5.65 -19.61 21.21
N GLY A 418 -4.59 -20.39 21.07
CA GLY A 418 -4.41 -21.24 19.90
C GLY A 418 -3.13 -22.08 19.96
N SER A 419 -2.98 -22.93 18.97
CA SER A 419 -1.81 -23.80 18.80
C SER A 419 -1.01 -23.40 17.58
N THR A 420 0.30 -23.50 17.67
CA THR A 420 1.23 -23.35 16.56
C THR A 420 1.99 -24.64 16.36
N THR A 421 1.91 -25.20 15.16
CA THR A 421 2.60 -26.45 14.79
C THR A 421 3.67 -26.11 13.76
N ALA A 422 4.92 -26.43 14.06
CA ALA A 422 6.06 -26.43 13.13
C ALA A 422 6.56 -27.87 12.94
N ASP A 423 7.52 -28.06 12.04
CA ASP A 423 8.18 -29.36 11.91
C ASP A 423 8.83 -29.74 13.25
N THR A 424 8.73 -31.02 13.62
CA THR A 424 9.28 -31.54 14.91
C THR A 424 10.77 -31.23 15.03
N ALA A 425 11.52 -31.28 13.93
CA ALA A 425 12.95 -30.98 13.92
C ALA A 425 13.26 -29.50 14.27
N VAL A 426 12.34 -28.58 14.00
CA VAL A 426 12.49 -27.18 14.41
C VAL A 426 12.52 -27.06 15.92
N TYR A 427 11.70 -27.83 16.63
CA TYR A 427 11.73 -27.86 18.09
C TYR A 427 12.98 -28.57 18.64
N CYS A 428 13.47 -29.64 17.98
CA CYS A 428 14.70 -30.31 18.35
C CYS A 428 15.92 -29.39 18.40
N VAL A 429 16.03 -28.46 17.48
CA VAL A 429 17.13 -27.49 17.43
C VAL A 429 17.20 -26.59 18.67
N TYR A 430 16.06 -26.33 19.33
CA TYR A 430 16.04 -25.46 20.51
C TYR A 430 16.49 -26.18 21.78
N PHE A 431 16.15 -27.44 21.88
CA PHE A 431 16.40 -28.18 23.11
C PHE A 431 17.70 -28.97 23.07
N ASP A 432 18.39 -28.97 21.90
CA ASP A 432 19.52 -29.84 21.61
C ASP A 432 19.20 -31.32 21.88
N ARG A 433 17.92 -31.63 21.98
CA ARG A 433 17.32 -32.96 22.19
C ARG A 433 15.94 -33.01 21.54
N CYS A 434 15.62 -34.16 20.93
CA CYS A 434 14.29 -34.41 20.36
C CYS A 434 13.35 -35.06 21.38
N GLU A 435 13.18 -34.47 22.54
CA GLU A 435 12.35 -35.00 23.62
C GLU A 435 10.86 -34.76 23.30
N GLN A 436 10.16 -35.82 22.95
CA GLN A 436 8.79 -35.74 22.41
C GLN A 436 7.82 -35.10 23.42
N GLN A 437 7.95 -35.38 24.71
CA GLN A 437 7.09 -34.79 25.73
C GLN A 437 7.20 -33.25 25.78
N ALA A 438 8.40 -32.71 25.66
CA ALA A 438 8.61 -31.28 25.64
C ALA A 438 8.05 -30.67 24.36
N ILE A 439 8.20 -31.36 23.22
CA ILE A 439 7.67 -30.89 21.91
C ILE A 439 6.13 -30.88 21.93
N ASP A 440 5.51 -31.90 22.53
CA ASP A 440 4.04 -31.98 22.60
C ASP A 440 3.49 -30.84 23.45
N VAL A 441 4.10 -30.49 24.58
CA VAL A 441 3.74 -29.32 25.38
C VAL A 441 3.82 -28.03 24.53
N LEU A 442 4.83 -27.86 23.67
CA LEU A 442 4.98 -26.67 22.83
C LEU A 442 3.96 -26.59 21.67
N LYS A 443 3.39 -27.73 21.26
CA LYS A 443 2.37 -27.82 20.21
C LYS A 443 0.94 -27.67 20.75
N GLU A 444 0.73 -27.72 22.06
CA GLU A 444 -0.57 -27.52 22.68
C GLU A 444 -1.12 -26.10 22.42
N ARG A 445 -2.36 -25.90 22.85
CA ARG A 445 -2.98 -24.58 22.77
C ARG A 445 -2.51 -23.72 23.93
N HIS A 446 -1.93 -22.58 23.58
CA HIS A 446 -1.40 -21.60 24.53
C HIS A 446 -2.15 -20.29 24.49
N ARG A 447 -2.23 -19.65 25.65
CA ARG A 447 -2.66 -18.27 25.76
C ARG A 447 -1.45 -17.36 25.60
N GLN A 448 -1.49 -16.51 24.57
CA GLN A 448 -0.49 -15.50 24.31
C GLN A 448 -1.14 -14.12 24.42
N ALA A 449 -0.58 -13.27 25.27
CA ALA A 449 -0.96 -11.89 25.40
C ALA A 449 0.25 -10.99 25.09
N ALA A 450 0.04 -9.96 24.30
CA ALA A 450 1.07 -9.01 23.93
C ALA A 450 0.56 -7.57 24.02
N LEU A 451 1.38 -6.70 24.59
CA LEU A 451 1.21 -5.26 24.59
C LEU A 451 2.16 -4.68 23.53
N SER A 452 1.64 -3.90 22.60
CA SER A 452 2.46 -3.31 21.53
C SER A 452 2.24 -1.80 21.45
N LEU A 453 3.33 -1.07 21.20
CA LEU A 453 3.36 0.36 20.90
C LEU A 453 3.92 0.53 19.50
N SER A 454 3.15 1.16 18.61
CA SER A 454 3.53 1.39 17.21
C SER A 454 3.44 2.87 16.86
N LEU A 455 4.48 3.41 16.25
CA LEU A 455 4.51 4.75 15.67
C LEU A 455 4.70 4.63 14.15
N THR A 456 3.75 5.16 13.39
CA THR A 456 3.83 5.18 11.93
C THR A 456 3.75 6.61 11.42
N ARG A 457 4.64 6.97 10.49
CA ARG A 457 4.59 8.22 9.72
C ARG A 457 4.49 7.89 8.24
N ASN A 458 3.43 8.38 7.59
CA ASN A 458 3.18 8.14 6.17
C ASN A 458 3.01 9.48 5.43
N THR A 459 3.96 9.78 4.56
CA THR A 459 3.97 10.95 3.66
C THR A 459 3.92 10.55 2.18
N ALA A 460 3.75 9.24 1.89
CA ALA A 460 3.67 8.75 0.53
C ALA A 460 2.45 9.33 -0.21
N ASN A 461 2.66 9.70 -1.46
CA ASN A 461 1.63 10.32 -2.30
C ASN A 461 0.57 9.32 -2.82
N SER A 462 0.83 8.02 -2.75
CA SER A 462 -0.10 6.95 -3.14
C SER A 462 0.05 5.74 -2.24
N PRO A 463 -1.05 5.08 -1.83
CA PRO A 463 -0.98 3.84 -1.04
C PRO A 463 -0.59 2.61 -1.88
N ILE A 464 -0.92 2.58 -3.18
CA ILE A 464 -0.72 1.41 -4.06
C ILE A 464 0.60 1.52 -4.82
N GLU A 465 0.87 2.68 -5.40
CA GLU A 465 2.05 2.91 -6.24
C GLU A 465 2.70 4.26 -5.90
N PRO A 466 3.41 4.33 -4.77
CA PRO A 466 4.05 5.57 -4.36
C PRO A 466 5.21 5.93 -5.29
N THR A 467 5.26 7.21 -5.67
CA THR A 467 6.33 7.80 -6.47
C THR A 467 7.13 8.84 -5.69
N ALA A 468 6.57 9.38 -4.61
CA ALA A 468 7.22 10.36 -3.75
C ALA A 468 6.79 10.22 -2.30
N GLY A 469 7.63 10.66 -1.38
CA GLY A 469 7.37 10.63 0.06
C GLY A 469 7.97 9.41 0.75
N SER A 470 7.49 9.13 1.95
CA SER A 470 8.02 8.05 2.78
C SER A 470 6.96 7.41 3.67
N VAL A 471 7.17 6.14 4.02
CA VAL A 471 6.44 5.42 5.06
C VAL A 471 7.48 4.90 6.05
N VAL A 472 7.39 5.29 7.31
CA VAL A 472 8.29 4.84 8.37
C VAL A 472 7.46 4.35 9.54
N SER A 473 7.77 3.16 10.05
CA SER A 473 7.12 2.58 11.23
C SER A 473 8.12 2.00 12.19
N VAL A 474 7.82 2.12 13.48
CA VAL A 474 8.53 1.45 14.57
C VAL A 474 7.49 0.79 15.46
N GLU A 475 7.69 -0.47 15.78
CA GLU A 475 6.84 -1.25 16.67
C GLU A 475 7.68 -1.89 17.77
N LEU A 476 7.20 -1.74 19.00
CA LEU A 476 7.73 -2.39 20.21
C LEU A 476 6.63 -3.28 20.78
N SER A 477 6.92 -4.55 21.02
CA SER A 477 5.97 -5.51 21.55
C SER A 477 6.57 -6.23 22.78
N HIS A 478 5.76 -6.41 23.80
CA HIS A 478 6.09 -7.12 25.03
C HIS A 478 5.05 -8.21 25.30
N ALA A 479 5.51 -9.43 25.46
CA ALA A 479 4.69 -10.57 25.91
C ALA A 479 5.32 -11.17 27.16
N SER A 480 4.53 -11.40 28.17
CA SER A 480 4.97 -12.03 29.43
C SER A 480 3.77 -12.47 30.27
N PRO A 481 3.97 -13.27 31.33
CA PRO A 481 2.90 -13.56 32.29
C PRO A 481 2.27 -12.34 32.95
N LEU A 482 3.01 -11.22 33.07
CA LEU A 482 2.50 -9.96 33.64
C LEU A 482 1.38 -9.34 32.79
N VAL A 483 1.43 -9.53 31.46
CA VAL A 483 0.39 -9.04 30.55
C VAL A 483 -0.65 -10.12 30.20
N GLY A 484 -0.53 -11.35 30.75
CA GLY A 484 -1.50 -12.42 30.60
C GLY A 484 -1.10 -13.56 29.67
N SER A 485 0.15 -13.60 29.18
CA SER A 485 0.69 -14.78 28.49
C SER A 485 0.91 -15.94 29.44
N GLU A 486 0.95 -17.14 28.91
CA GLU A 486 1.45 -18.28 29.67
C GLU A 486 2.94 -18.14 29.98
N ARG A 487 3.40 -18.83 31.04
CA ARG A 487 4.81 -18.75 31.50
C ARG A 487 5.83 -19.14 30.44
N LEU A 488 5.42 -19.97 29.49
CA LEU A 488 6.22 -20.41 28.36
C LEU A 488 6.52 -19.26 27.36
N ILE A 489 5.60 -18.33 27.22
CA ILE A 489 5.66 -17.26 26.20
C ILE A 489 6.07 -15.95 26.86
N SER A 490 7.35 -15.61 26.73
CA SER A 490 7.91 -14.37 27.23
C SER A 490 8.95 -13.83 26.26
N TYR A 491 8.73 -12.62 25.72
CA TYR A 491 9.67 -11.95 24.81
C TYR A 491 9.46 -10.43 24.74
N ASN A 492 10.51 -9.74 24.32
CA ASN A 492 10.46 -8.36 23.85
C ASN A 492 10.86 -8.33 22.39
N LYS A 493 10.06 -7.68 21.54
CA LYS A 493 10.28 -7.58 20.10
C LYS A 493 10.29 -6.13 19.68
N ALA A 494 11.28 -5.74 18.91
CA ALA A 494 11.35 -4.42 18.29
C ALA A 494 11.50 -4.60 16.77
N VAL A 495 10.71 -3.85 16.00
CA VAL A 495 10.76 -3.83 14.54
C VAL A 495 10.74 -2.38 14.07
N ALA A 496 11.65 -2.04 13.18
CA ALA A 496 11.64 -0.76 12.48
C ALA A 496 11.65 -1.00 10.98
N GLU A 497 10.79 -0.29 10.26
CA GLU A 497 10.72 -0.37 8.81
C GLU A 497 10.53 1.02 8.22
N GLY A 498 11.27 1.31 7.14
CA GLY A 498 11.17 2.56 6.40
C GLY A 498 11.21 2.32 4.91
N SER A 499 10.33 2.99 4.18
CA SER A 499 10.30 3.01 2.72
C SER A 499 10.31 4.46 2.25
N TRP A 500 11.20 4.80 1.33
CA TRP A 500 11.34 6.12 0.76
C TRP A 500 11.22 6.06 -0.73
N TYR A 501 10.59 7.07 -1.32
CA TYR A 501 10.32 7.15 -2.76
C TYR A 501 10.73 8.53 -3.27
N TRP A 502 11.51 8.56 -4.34
CA TRP A 502 11.97 9.78 -5.00
C TRP A 502 11.64 9.70 -6.48
N GLN A 503 10.83 10.64 -6.93
CA GLN A 503 10.56 10.80 -8.35
C GLN A 503 11.72 11.56 -8.99
N LEU A 504 12.30 10.96 -10.02
CA LEU A 504 13.32 11.55 -10.86
C LEU A 504 12.69 12.09 -12.15
N GLU A 505 13.52 12.78 -12.93
CA GLU A 505 13.11 13.22 -14.26
C GLU A 505 12.64 12.05 -15.15
N ARG A 506 11.83 12.34 -16.17
CA ARG A 506 11.28 11.36 -17.11
C ARG A 506 10.39 10.28 -16.49
N GLY A 507 9.85 10.53 -15.29
CA GLY A 507 8.94 9.59 -14.60
C GLY A 507 9.61 8.36 -14.00
N TRP A 508 10.93 8.38 -13.84
CA TRP A 508 11.65 7.37 -13.09
C TRP A 508 11.39 7.52 -11.59
N VAL A 509 11.39 6.41 -10.87
CA VAL A 509 11.21 6.41 -9.41
C VAL A 509 12.27 5.55 -8.77
N VAL A 510 13.00 6.13 -7.82
CA VAL A 510 13.86 5.38 -6.91
C VAL A 510 13.07 5.02 -5.67
N ALA A 511 13.09 3.75 -5.29
CA ALA A 511 12.50 3.25 -4.06
C ALA A 511 13.58 2.57 -3.22
N LEU A 512 13.65 2.93 -1.94
CA LEU A 512 14.51 2.30 -0.94
C LEU A 512 13.64 1.81 0.20
N ARG A 513 13.80 0.55 0.59
CA ARG A 513 13.17 -0.01 1.80
C ARG A 513 14.25 -0.58 2.70
N LEU A 514 14.18 -0.22 3.97
CA LEU A 514 15.01 -0.77 5.04
C LEU A 514 14.10 -1.38 6.10
N ARG A 515 14.44 -2.56 6.59
CA ARG A 515 13.74 -3.21 7.70
C ARG A 515 14.75 -3.82 8.64
N GLY A 516 14.59 -3.53 9.93
CA GLY A 516 15.36 -4.13 11.00
C GLY A 516 14.44 -4.65 12.10
N GLY A 517 14.83 -5.75 12.74
CA GLY A 517 14.06 -6.29 13.84
C GLY A 517 14.92 -7.14 14.77
N VAL A 518 14.56 -7.15 16.04
CA VAL A 518 15.20 -7.99 17.07
C VAL A 518 14.17 -8.51 18.07
N ILE A 519 14.34 -9.74 18.49
CA ILE A 519 13.56 -10.38 19.54
C ILE A 519 14.51 -10.80 20.66
N ARG A 520 14.16 -10.45 21.89
CA ARG A 520 14.83 -10.94 23.09
C ARG A 520 13.87 -11.85 23.85
N PRO A 521 14.10 -13.18 23.87
CA PRO A 521 13.28 -14.11 24.64
C PRO A 521 13.51 -13.92 26.13
N GLY A 522 12.46 -14.13 26.91
CA GLY A 522 12.56 -14.38 28.35
C GLY A 522 12.99 -15.82 28.62
N VAL A 523 13.19 -16.13 29.88
CA VAL A 523 13.48 -17.52 30.34
C VAL A 523 12.15 -18.19 30.68
N ALA A 524 11.92 -19.37 30.15
CA ALA A 524 10.79 -20.24 30.46
C ALA A 524 11.29 -21.60 30.98
N PHE A 525 10.44 -22.35 31.69
CA PHE A 525 10.74 -23.66 32.16
C PHE A 525 9.78 -24.66 31.50
N VAL A 526 10.33 -25.73 30.92
CA VAL A 526 9.59 -26.84 30.33
C VAL A 526 10.19 -28.12 30.82
N VAL A 527 9.39 -28.93 31.49
CA VAL A 527 9.81 -30.24 32.04
C VAL A 527 11.18 -30.14 32.75
N ASP A 528 11.25 -29.30 33.80
CA ASP A 528 12.45 -29.08 34.63
C ASP A 528 13.68 -28.47 33.92
N THR A 529 13.55 -28.07 32.66
CA THR A 529 14.61 -27.46 31.88
C THR A 529 14.31 -25.99 31.59
N SER A 530 15.27 -25.09 31.81
CA SER A 530 15.15 -23.69 31.46
C SER A 530 15.44 -23.50 29.97
N ILE A 531 14.50 -22.87 29.25
CA ILE A 531 14.63 -22.61 27.84
C ILE A 531 14.38 -21.14 27.53
N ARG A 532 14.90 -20.66 26.40
CA ARG A 532 14.58 -19.37 25.82
C ARG A 532 13.74 -19.62 24.58
N PHE A 533 12.43 -19.65 24.76
CA PHE A 533 11.50 -19.98 23.68
C PHE A 533 10.78 -18.75 23.14
N VAL A 534 10.77 -18.64 21.83
CA VAL A 534 9.90 -17.72 21.09
C VAL A 534 9.09 -18.54 20.11
N PRO A 535 7.74 -18.43 20.12
CA PRO A 535 6.89 -19.18 19.20
C PRO A 535 7.30 -18.97 17.75
N PRO A 536 7.21 -20.00 16.87
CA PRO A 536 7.61 -19.89 15.46
C PRO A 536 6.95 -18.72 14.74
N GLU A 537 5.70 -18.40 15.03
CA GLU A 537 4.96 -17.30 14.41
C GLU A 537 5.46 -15.90 14.77
N GLU A 538 6.27 -15.76 15.81
CA GLU A 538 6.84 -14.48 16.24
C GLU A 538 8.25 -14.25 15.70
N ARG A 539 8.89 -15.26 15.13
CA ARG A 539 10.25 -15.20 14.62
C ARG A 539 10.33 -14.48 13.28
N PHE A 540 11.55 -14.13 12.90
CA PHE A 540 11.81 -13.52 11.62
C PHE A 540 12.17 -14.56 10.58
N TYR A 541 11.54 -14.46 9.43
CA TYR A 541 11.80 -15.25 8.23
C TYR A 541 12.15 -14.33 7.08
N ALA A 542 13.00 -14.77 6.16
CA ALA A 542 13.35 -14.03 4.96
C ALA A 542 13.49 -14.94 3.73
N GLY A 543 13.38 -14.32 2.55
CA GLY A 543 13.24 -14.94 1.25
C GLY A 543 11.84 -14.71 0.68
N GLY A 544 11.72 -14.72 -0.63
CA GLY A 544 10.47 -14.48 -1.35
C GLY A 544 10.22 -13.03 -1.76
N PRO A 545 9.05 -12.75 -2.37
CA PRO A 545 8.79 -11.49 -3.09
C PRO A 545 8.73 -10.25 -2.19
N ALA A 546 8.52 -10.41 -0.89
CA ALA A 546 8.39 -9.32 0.08
C ALA A 546 9.67 -9.03 0.87
N SER A 547 10.77 -9.77 0.64
CA SER A 547 12.04 -9.61 1.35
C SER A 547 13.24 -9.65 0.42
N VAL A 548 13.94 -10.76 0.27
CA VAL A 548 15.07 -10.95 -0.63
C VAL A 548 14.65 -11.88 -1.77
N ARG A 549 14.37 -11.30 -2.94
CA ARG A 549 13.68 -11.97 -4.07
C ARG A 549 14.48 -13.10 -4.72
N GLY A 550 15.79 -13.13 -4.53
CA GLY A 550 16.65 -14.22 -5.02
C GLY A 550 16.53 -15.52 -4.24
N PHE A 551 15.84 -15.53 -3.13
CA PHE A 551 15.60 -16.73 -2.34
C PHE A 551 14.13 -17.17 -2.45
N GLY A 552 13.88 -18.47 -2.37
CA GLY A 552 12.55 -19.01 -2.12
C GLY A 552 12.01 -18.49 -0.77
N ARG A 553 10.68 -18.54 -0.61
CA ARG A 553 10.07 -18.03 0.63
C ARG A 553 10.61 -18.77 1.84
N ASN A 554 11.08 -18.02 2.84
CA ASN A 554 11.66 -18.49 4.10
C ASN A 554 12.96 -19.30 3.97
N GLU A 555 13.58 -19.35 2.78
CA GLU A 555 14.78 -20.16 2.54
C GLU A 555 16.10 -19.42 2.81
N MET A 556 16.06 -18.17 3.28
CA MET A 556 17.28 -17.38 3.50
C MET A 556 17.85 -17.51 4.91
N GLY A 557 17.18 -18.09 5.86
CA GLY A 557 17.60 -18.18 7.25
C GLY A 557 18.12 -19.55 7.65
N PRO A 558 18.26 -19.80 8.95
CA PRO A 558 18.59 -21.12 9.48
C PRO A 558 17.58 -22.16 9.02
N LEU A 559 18.09 -23.30 8.53
CA LEU A 559 17.32 -24.38 7.96
C LEU A 559 17.58 -25.66 8.76
N VAL A 560 16.57 -26.53 8.84
CA VAL A 560 16.66 -27.89 9.31
C VAL A 560 16.27 -28.81 8.18
N TYR A 561 17.01 -29.88 8.02
CA TYR A 561 16.83 -30.89 7.02
C TYR A 561 16.28 -32.16 7.66
N VAL A 562 15.20 -32.72 7.11
CA VAL A 562 14.57 -33.95 7.60
C VAL A 562 14.41 -34.91 6.44
N ALA A 563 14.99 -36.09 6.55
CA ALA A 563 14.88 -37.15 5.58
C ALA A 563 14.09 -38.34 6.13
N ASP A 564 13.35 -39.04 5.29
CA ASP A 564 12.68 -40.27 5.67
C ASP A 564 13.70 -41.38 5.94
N THR A 565 14.81 -41.39 5.22
CA THR A 565 15.94 -42.32 5.38
C THR A 565 17.21 -41.64 4.87
N VAL A 566 18.34 -41.92 5.50
CA VAL A 566 19.65 -41.44 5.06
C VAL A 566 20.48 -42.63 4.62
N LEU A 567 20.83 -42.69 3.35
CA LEU A 567 21.77 -43.67 2.79
C LEU A 567 23.19 -43.12 2.92
N VAL A 568 24.15 -43.98 3.13
CA VAL A 568 25.57 -43.60 3.12
C VAL A 568 26.15 -44.13 1.81
N ASP A 569 26.62 -43.21 0.95
CA ASP A 569 27.30 -43.59 -0.25
C ASP A 569 28.61 -44.34 0.10
N SER A 570 28.68 -45.57 -0.33
CA SER A 570 29.80 -46.44 -0.01
C SER A 570 31.13 -46.00 -0.65
N ALA A 571 31.10 -45.20 -1.68
CA ALA A 571 32.26 -44.71 -2.37
C ALA A 571 32.85 -43.41 -1.78
N THR A 572 31.99 -42.53 -1.32
CA THR A 572 32.37 -41.17 -0.82
C THR A 572 32.19 -41.03 0.68
N GLY A 573 31.44 -41.93 1.35
CA GLY A 573 31.03 -41.79 2.75
C GLY A 573 30.04 -40.64 2.99
N ALA A 574 29.49 -40.05 1.93
CA ALA A 574 28.55 -38.94 2.03
C ALA A 574 27.14 -39.41 2.38
N ASN A 575 26.45 -38.59 3.18
CA ASN A 575 25.04 -38.84 3.52
C ASN A 575 24.15 -38.43 2.36
N GLU A 576 23.41 -39.38 1.79
CA GLU A 576 22.40 -39.18 0.74
C GLU A 576 20.99 -39.28 1.35
N PRO A 577 20.33 -38.16 1.63
CA PRO A 577 18.99 -38.16 2.22
C PRO A 577 17.92 -38.49 1.14
N VAL A 578 17.02 -39.39 1.49
CA VAL A 578 15.85 -39.75 0.66
C VAL A 578 14.60 -39.01 1.17
N ASN A 579 13.81 -38.47 0.26
CA ASN A 579 12.63 -37.67 0.56
C ASN A 579 12.92 -36.48 1.50
N LEU A 580 13.94 -35.72 1.16
CA LEU A 580 14.43 -34.60 1.95
C LEU A 580 13.40 -33.47 2.04
N ARG A 581 12.98 -33.14 3.26
CA ARG A 581 12.20 -31.95 3.59
C ARG A 581 13.10 -30.87 4.16
N ILE A 582 12.78 -29.61 3.87
CA ILE A 582 13.53 -28.45 4.32
C ILE A 582 12.57 -27.58 5.13
N SER A 583 12.88 -27.38 6.40
CA SER A 583 12.06 -26.57 7.32
C SER A 583 12.84 -25.36 7.82
N PRO A 584 12.36 -24.12 7.58
CA PRO A 584 12.97 -22.93 8.13
C PRO A 584 12.69 -22.81 9.63
N VAL A 585 13.73 -22.51 10.38
CA VAL A 585 13.67 -22.39 11.84
C VAL A 585 13.17 -21.01 12.28
N GLY A 586 13.43 -19.97 11.47
CA GLY A 586 13.22 -18.58 11.84
C GLY A 586 14.34 -18.07 12.76
N SER A 587 14.49 -16.76 12.81
CA SER A 587 15.62 -16.07 13.44
C SER A 587 15.16 -15.07 14.50
N TYR A 588 16.09 -14.67 15.37
CA TYR A 588 15.83 -13.71 16.45
C TYR A 588 16.12 -12.26 16.03
N ALA A 589 16.89 -12.06 14.98
CA ALA A 589 17.05 -10.73 14.41
C ALA A 589 17.08 -10.78 12.88
N ILE A 590 16.72 -9.66 12.27
CA ILE A 590 16.63 -9.48 10.82
C ILE A 590 17.11 -8.09 10.41
N GLY A 591 17.86 -8.02 9.31
CA GLY A 591 18.17 -6.79 8.60
C GLY A 591 17.92 -6.97 7.12
N LEU A 592 17.12 -6.11 6.50
CA LEU A 592 16.82 -6.14 5.08
C LEU A 592 17.01 -4.76 4.47
N ALA A 593 17.51 -4.73 3.25
CA ALA A 593 17.60 -3.53 2.41
C ALA A 593 17.15 -3.91 0.99
N ASN A 594 16.18 -3.18 0.46
CA ASN A 594 15.71 -3.35 -0.92
C ASN A 594 15.87 -2.01 -1.64
N PHE A 595 16.64 -1.99 -2.70
CA PHE A 595 16.76 -0.86 -3.62
C PHE A 595 16.08 -1.23 -4.94
N GLU A 596 15.20 -0.36 -5.43
CA GLU A 596 14.48 -0.58 -6.68
C GLU A 596 14.43 0.70 -7.50
N LEU A 597 14.87 0.62 -8.75
CA LEU A 597 14.74 1.67 -9.76
C LEU A 597 13.59 1.29 -10.69
N ARG A 598 12.52 2.07 -10.68
CA ARG A 598 11.33 1.90 -11.52
C ARG A 598 11.39 2.84 -12.70
N MET A 599 11.25 2.31 -13.89
CA MET A 599 11.35 3.03 -15.16
C MET A 599 10.05 2.86 -15.95
N PRO A 600 9.54 3.94 -16.58
CA PRO A 600 8.43 3.80 -17.53
C PRO A 600 8.89 2.94 -18.71
N SER A 601 8.02 2.07 -19.20
CA SER A 601 8.32 1.25 -20.37
C SER A 601 8.30 2.09 -21.64
N PRO A 602 9.26 1.93 -22.55
CA PRO A 602 9.25 2.62 -23.83
C PRO A 602 8.13 2.12 -24.77
N VAL A 603 7.59 0.93 -24.51
CA VAL A 603 6.64 0.28 -25.45
C VAL A 603 5.18 0.48 -25.08
N TRP A 604 4.82 0.52 -23.79
CA TRP A 604 3.43 0.58 -23.32
C TRP A 604 3.14 1.72 -22.35
N GLY A 605 3.98 2.75 -22.35
CA GLY A 605 3.77 3.99 -21.61
C GLY A 605 3.55 3.79 -20.10
N SER A 606 2.56 4.45 -19.54
CA SER A 606 2.33 4.51 -18.09
C SER A 606 1.82 3.20 -17.44
N ARG A 607 1.42 2.18 -18.22
CA ARG A 607 0.83 0.93 -17.69
C ARG A 607 1.82 -0.17 -17.43
N LEU A 608 2.93 -0.20 -18.16
CA LEU A 608 4.02 -1.11 -17.95
C LEU A 608 5.21 -0.35 -17.38
N ARG A 609 5.69 -0.78 -16.23
CA ARG A 609 6.92 -0.27 -15.65
C ARG A 609 7.94 -1.40 -15.59
N LEU A 610 9.15 -1.08 -15.97
CA LEU A 610 10.31 -1.93 -15.76
C LEU A 610 10.89 -1.61 -14.38
N ALA A 611 11.41 -2.61 -13.71
CA ALA A 611 12.11 -2.45 -12.46
C ALA A 611 13.47 -3.14 -12.53
N ALA A 612 14.52 -2.47 -12.05
CA ALA A 612 15.78 -3.09 -11.73
C ALA A 612 15.98 -2.98 -10.21
N PHE A 613 16.42 -4.04 -9.56
CA PHE A 613 16.54 -4.04 -8.11
C PHE A 613 17.75 -4.79 -7.60
N VAL A 614 18.12 -4.44 -6.38
CA VAL A 614 19.09 -5.16 -5.57
C VAL A 614 18.51 -5.32 -4.18
N ASP A 615 18.40 -6.57 -3.76
CA ASP A 615 17.94 -6.92 -2.42
C ASP A 615 19.12 -7.43 -1.61
N ALA A 616 19.24 -6.95 -0.37
CA ALA A 616 20.23 -7.41 0.59
C ALA A 616 19.53 -7.83 1.88
N GLY A 617 20.04 -8.85 2.54
CA GLY A 617 19.47 -9.29 3.81
C GLY A 617 20.41 -10.16 4.61
N GLU A 618 20.19 -10.12 5.92
CA GLU A 618 20.88 -10.95 6.89
C GLU A 618 19.93 -11.33 8.02
N LEU A 619 20.11 -12.50 8.53
CA LEU A 619 19.38 -13.05 9.66
C LEU A 619 20.38 -13.46 10.74
N TRP A 620 19.98 -13.29 12.00
CA TRP A 620 20.79 -13.68 13.15
C TRP A 620 20.02 -14.66 14.02
N ASP A 621 20.67 -15.78 14.32
CA ASP A 621 20.16 -16.73 15.30
C ASP A 621 20.73 -16.42 16.69
N GLN A 622 20.09 -16.93 17.73
CA GLN A 622 20.50 -16.72 19.11
C GLN A 622 21.13 -18.00 19.69
N THR A 623 22.34 -17.84 20.21
CA THR A 623 23.02 -18.86 20.99
C THR A 623 23.27 -18.37 22.42
N ALA A 624 23.85 -19.22 23.26
CA ALA A 624 24.27 -18.80 24.58
C ALA A 624 25.31 -17.68 24.58
N ALA A 625 26.11 -17.57 23.51
CA ALA A 625 27.13 -16.54 23.33
C ALA A 625 26.58 -15.22 22.74
N GLY A 626 25.34 -15.19 22.26
CA GLY A 626 24.72 -14.02 21.64
C GLY A 626 24.13 -14.28 20.25
N LEU A 627 23.97 -13.23 19.46
CA LEU A 627 23.45 -13.32 18.09
C LEU A 627 24.57 -13.74 17.12
N ILE A 628 24.33 -14.79 16.34
CA ILE A 628 25.25 -15.28 15.30
C ILE A 628 24.65 -14.94 13.92
N PRO A 629 25.39 -14.23 13.05
CA PRO A 629 24.93 -13.88 11.71
C PRO A 629 24.96 -15.09 10.75
N SER A 630 23.93 -15.17 9.89
CA SER A 630 23.88 -16.15 8.79
C SER A 630 24.73 -15.73 7.56
N GLY A 631 25.31 -14.54 7.62
CA GLY A 631 26.04 -13.88 6.55
C GLY A 631 25.15 -13.07 5.61
N LEU A 632 25.65 -11.89 5.23
CA LEU A 632 24.94 -10.99 4.31
C LEU A 632 24.75 -11.63 2.94
N LYS A 633 23.51 -11.63 2.45
CA LYS A 633 23.14 -12.11 1.12
C LYS A 633 22.66 -10.94 0.26
N VAL A 634 23.19 -10.83 -0.96
CA VAL A 634 22.83 -9.77 -1.93
C VAL A 634 22.40 -10.39 -3.24
N THR A 635 21.19 -10.05 -3.71
CA THR A 635 20.62 -10.62 -4.93
C THR A 635 20.14 -9.51 -5.86
N PRO A 636 20.76 -9.34 -7.04
CA PRO A 636 20.26 -8.45 -8.07
C PRO A 636 19.13 -9.09 -8.87
N GLY A 637 18.29 -8.26 -9.48
CA GLY A 637 17.21 -8.75 -10.33
C GLY A 637 16.53 -7.67 -11.14
N VAL A 638 15.60 -8.13 -11.97
CA VAL A 638 14.77 -7.28 -12.82
C VAL A 638 13.31 -7.67 -12.66
N GLY A 639 12.41 -6.74 -12.91
CA GLY A 639 10.99 -6.99 -12.74
C GLY A 639 10.12 -6.21 -13.71
N LEU A 640 8.90 -6.71 -13.87
CA LEU A 640 7.82 -6.07 -14.63
C LEU A 640 6.67 -5.74 -13.68
N ARG A 641 6.08 -4.58 -13.88
CA ARG A 641 4.90 -4.09 -13.14
C ARG A 641 3.84 -3.68 -14.14
N VAL A 642 2.70 -4.33 -14.13
CA VAL A 642 1.59 -4.03 -15.03
C VAL A 642 0.37 -3.65 -14.21
N GLY A 643 -0.10 -2.40 -14.37
CA GLY A 643 -1.37 -1.96 -13.81
C GLY A 643 -2.54 -2.59 -14.57
N THR A 644 -3.35 -3.42 -13.90
CA THR A 644 -4.56 -4.01 -14.47
C THR A 644 -5.81 -3.63 -13.67
N PRO A 645 -7.01 -3.73 -14.26
CA PRO A 645 -8.26 -3.50 -13.51
C PRO A 645 -8.45 -4.44 -12.32
N LEU A 646 -7.79 -5.60 -12.33
CA LEU A 646 -7.83 -6.60 -11.26
C LEU A 646 -6.74 -6.37 -10.19
N GLY A 647 -5.98 -5.28 -10.31
CA GLY A 647 -4.84 -4.96 -9.46
C GLY A 647 -3.49 -5.10 -10.19
N PRO A 648 -2.39 -4.72 -9.54
CA PRO A 648 -1.07 -4.79 -10.13
C PRO A 648 -0.62 -6.24 -10.36
N VAL A 649 -0.11 -6.53 -11.55
CA VAL A 649 0.59 -7.78 -11.88
C VAL A 649 2.08 -7.53 -11.73
N ARG A 650 2.77 -8.38 -10.98
CA ARG A 650 4.20 -8.31 -10.72
C ARG A 650 4.88 -9.60 -11.15
N LEU A 651 5.94 -9.45 -11.92
CA LEU A 651 6.83 -10.54 -12.30
C LEU A 651 8.26 -10.09 -11.98
N ASP A 652 8.92 -10.79 -11.09
CA ASP A 652 10.31 -10.52 -10.70
C ASP A 652 11.18 -11.72 -11.01
N VAL A 653 12.39 -11.48 -11.50
CA VAL A 653 13.43 -12.48 -11.74
C VAL A 653 14.70 -11.99 -11.06
N ALA A 654 15.16 -12.76 -10.09
CA ALA A 654 16.38 -12.44 -9.33
C ALA A 654 17.42 -13.54 -9.49
N TYR A 655 18.69 -13.14 -9.48
CA TYR A 655 19.84 -14.04 -9.55
C TYR A 655 20.35 -14.33 -8.13
N ASN A 656 20.58 -15.62 -7.85
CA ASN A 656 21.08 -16.09 -6.56
C ASN A 656 22.22 -17.09 -6.74
N ASP A 657 23.42 -16.68 -6.38
CA ASP A 657 24.64 -17.49 -6.46
C ASP A 657 25.02 -18.17 -5.13
N TYR A 658 24.25 -17.94 -4.08
CA TYR A 658 24.57 -18.49 -2.78
C TYR A 658 24.19 -19.98 -2.68
N PRO A 659 25.02 -20.81 -2.01
CA PRO A 659 24.62 -22.18 -1.64
C PRO A 659 23.42 -22.14 -0.68
N ARG A 660 22.79 -23.28 -0.49
CA ARG A 660 21.79 -23.40 0.58
C ARG A 660 22.45 -23.19 1.94
N GLN A 661 21.67 -22.69 2.89
CA GLN A 661 22.15 -22.52 4.26
C GLN A 661 22.40 -23.89 4.88
N ARG A 662 23.57 -24.05 5.52
CA ARG A 662 23.91 -25.26 6.25
C ARG A 662 23.02 -25.41 7.49
N GLY A 663 22.75 -26.67 7.90
CA GLY A 663 21.92 -26.94 9.06
C GLY A 663 21.95 -28.41 9.47
N PRO A 664 21.35 -28.77 10.58
CA PRO A 664 21.30 -30.15 11.03
C PRO A 664 20.42 -31.02 10.13
N LEU A 665 20.86 -32.25 9.86
CA LEU A 665 20.13 -33.28 9.14
C LEU A 665 19.62 -34.31 10.12
N TYR A 666 18.31 -34.50 10.14
CA TYR A 666 17.62 -35.51 10.92
C TYR A 666 17.04 -36.60 10.03
N GLU A 667 17.01 -37.83 10.56
CA GLU A 667 16.34 -38.98 9.96
C GLU A 667 15.12 -39.35 10.79
N VAL A 668 14.03 -39.75 10.16
CA VAL A 668 12.81 -40.22 10.79
C VAL A 668 12.95 -41.68 11.17
N ILE A 669 12.99 -41.98 12.47
CA ILE A 669 12.96 -43.38 12.96
C ILE A 669 11.50 -43.79 13.00
N ARG A 670 11.15 -44.78 12.14
CA ARG A 670 9.82 -45.38 12.17
C ARG A 670 9.80 -46.52 13.18
N THR A 671 9.14 -46.29 14.31
CA THR A 671 8.85 -47.35 15.26
C THR A 671 7.67 -48.21 14.80
N SER A 672 7.76 -49.53 14.89
CA SER A 672 6.82 -50.50 14.35
C SER A 672 5.45 -50.57 15.02
N SER A 673 5.09 -49.68 15.93
CA SER A 673 3.89 -49.79 16.76
C SER A 673 3.11 -48.52 16.98
N GLY A 674 2.93 -47.66 15.96
CA GLY A 674 2.06 -46.46 16.10
C GLY A 674 2.55 -45.40 17.10
N ALA A 675 3.75 -45.56 17.62
CA ALA A 675 4.41 -44.56 18.47
C ALA A 675 4.77 -43.31 17.67
N PRO A 676 4.91 -42.13 18.31
CA PRO A 676 5.34 -40.89 17.66
C PRO A 676 6.65 -41.09 16.89
N GLN A 677 6.78 -40.40 15.75
CA GLN A 677 8.01 -40.43 14.96
C GLN A 677 9.17 -39.84 15.78
N GLU A 678 10.18 -40.62 16.06
CA GLU A 678 11.42 -40.13 16.68
C GLU A 678 12.36 -39.63 15.59
N LEU A 679 13.07 -38.55 15.88
CA LEU A 679 14.07 -37.97 14.99
C LEU A 679 15.47 -38.25 15.51
N ARG A 680 16.33 -38.81 14.68
CA ARG A 680 17.76 -39.04 14.98
C ARG A 680 18.60 -37.98 14.23
N LEU A 681 19.43 -37.24 14.96
CA LEU A 681 20.42 -36.37 14.35
C LEU A 681 21.49 -37.22 13.66
N VAL A 682 21.59 -37.10 12.33
CA VAL A 682 22.58 -37.80 11.50
C VAL A 682 23.82 -36.94 11.30
N GLN A 683 23.63 -35.67 11.04
CA GLN A 683 24.74 -34.75 10.79
C GLN A 683 24.37 -33.35 11.31
N SER A 684 25.25 -32.75 12.12
CA SER A 684 24.97 -31.41 12.71
C SER A 684 25.14 -30.25 11.74
N ASP A 685 25.93 -30.42 10.69
CA ASP A 685 26.27 -29.37 9.72
C ASP A 685 26.18 -29.89 8.27
N TYR A 686 24.97 -30.26 7.87
CA TYR A 686 24.67 -30.71 6.50
C TYR A 686 24.61 -29.50 5.54
N PRO A 687 25.30 -29.56 4.37
CA PRO A 687 25.38 -28.44 3.45
C PRO A 687 24.08 -28.18 2.65
N GLY A 688 23.08 -29.05 2.81
CA GLY A 688 21.88 -29.06 1.98
C GLY A 688 22.14 -29.65 0.58
N PRO A 689 21.07 -29.90 -0.19
CA PRO A 689 21.20 -30.37 -1.56
C PRO A 689 21.86 -29.31 -2.44
N PRO A 690 22.79 -29.71 -3.33
CA PRO A 690 23.50 -28.77 -4.19
C PRO A 690 22.53 -28.01 -5.11
N ARG A 691 22.77 -26.71 -5.27
CA ARG A 691 22.12 -25.95 -6.35
C ARG A 691 22.83 -26.20 -7.67
N GLY A 692 22.08 -26.21 -8.75
CA GLY A 692 22.68 -26.34 -10.06
C GLY A 692 23.63 -25.20 -10.40
N THR A 693 24.68 -25.51 -11.18
CA THR A 693 25.71 -24.54 -11.56
C THR A 693 25.34 -23.70 -12.78
N ALA A 694 24.35 -24.13 -13.57
CA ALA A 694 23.92 -23.41 -14.75
C ALA A 694 23.22 -22.09 -14.38
N PHE A 695 23.46 -21.03 -15.15
CA PHE A 695 22.89 -19.70 -14.93
C PHE A 695 21.37 -19.72 -14.71
N PHE A 696 20.62 -20.43 -15.54
CA PHE A 696 19.16 -20.51 -15.45
C PHE A 696 18.66 -21.20 -14.16
N GLN A 697 19.44 -22.11 -13.57
CA GLN A 697 19.12 -22.80 -12.32
C GLN A 697 19.31 -21.91 -11.09
N ARG A 698 20.00 -20.78 -11.26
CA ARG A 698 20.23 -19.75 -10.24
C ARG A 698 19.22 -18.61 -10.31
N LEU A 699 18.31 -18.63 -11.28
CA LEU A 699 17.24 -17.65 -11.40
C LEU A 699 16.05 -18.06 -10.52
N GLN A 700 15.61 -17.11 -9.71
CA GLN A 700 14.39 -17.23 -8.91
C GLN A 700 13.29 -16.38 -9.52
N PHE A 701 12.17 -17.00 -9.87
CA PHE A 701 10.99 -16.35 -10.43
C PHE A 701 9.95 -16.12 -9.34
N GLN A 702 9.40 -14.91 -9.29
CA GLN A 702 8.33 -14.52 -8.38
C GLN A 702 7.18 -13.92 -9.19
N PHE A 703 5.97 -14.42 -9.01
CA PHE A 703 4.79 -13.93 -9.71
C PHE A 703 3.66 -13.65 -8.72
N SER A 704 2.95 -12.53 -8.92
CA SER A 704 1.73 -12.22 -8.17
C SER A 704 0.77 -11.36 -8.98
N VAL A 705 -0.53 -11.53 -8.72
CA VAL A 705 -1.63 -10.75 -9.28
C VAL A 705 -2.50 -10.24 -8.13
N GLY A 706 -2.87 -8.97 -8.18
CA GLY A 706 -3.61 -8.29 -7.12
C GLY A 706 -2.69 -7.84 -5.98
N GLU A 707 -3.26 -7.46 -4.84
CA GLU A 707 -2.47 -7.08 -3.66
C GLU A 707 -1.71 -8.30 -3.13
N ALA A 708 -0.39 -8.25 -3.25
CA ALA A 708 0.50 -9.25 -2.67
C ALA A 708 0.88 -8.82 -1.24
N TYR A 709 0.19 -9.36 -0.26
CA TYR A 709 0.55 -9.27 1.16
C TYR A 709 0.53 -10.64 1.80
#